data_a2215ddab2d83e358425ae5dce00eaee
#
_entry.id   a2215ddab2d83e358425ae5dce00eaee
#
_cell.length_a   1.000
_cell.length_b   1.000
_cell.length_c   1.000
_cell.angle_alpha   90.00
_cell.angle_beta   90.00
_cell.angle_gamma   90.00
#
_symmetry.space_group_name_H-M   'P 1'
#
loop_
_entity.id
_entity.type
_entity.pdbx_description
1 polymer ?
#
loop_
_entity_poly.entity_id
_entity_poly.type
_entity_poly.pdbx_seq_one_letter_code
_entity_poly.pdbx_strand_id
1 'polypeptide(L)'
;MHFSKAVVKFRIPIIIIALVLLVPSLFGMMATRINYDMLDYLPGDMDTVVGQEELLEDFGKGAFSFIVVEDMEPKDVKTLCSEIEKVDHVETVLSWASLADVSVPMEILPDEIYREFNTENSTLVAVFFDSATSADVTMDAIRSIRSICGKQCFVSGMSALVTDLKDLCEKEEPIYVAIAVVLATVAMLIFLDSWLVPFVFLASIGMMILLNLGTNYFMGEISYITKALASVLQLAVTMDYSIFLWHSYNEKRSEYSDNKEAMAHAISETLTSVVGSSLTTVAGFIALCFMSFTLGRDLGIVMAKGVVLGVIGCVTVLPSLILLFDKPLQKAKHKSLIPDMTKFAGGVVKVFPVFIVVFVALVAPALYGYNQTNDEVYYDMGECLPEDMEYVIANSKLSEEFDLASTHMLLVDANLAPKDVKSMIKEMNAVDGVKYTLGLESIVGSGVPEEFLPESVTEILQSDKWKLLVINSEYKVASDAVNEQIDQLNTILKKYDSKGMLIGEAPCMKDMIETTDHDFQVVNAISIVAIFLIIAVVEKSISLPFILIAVIELAIFINLGLPHYLGQSLPFIAPICISTIQLGATVDYAILMTTRYKAERLAGSDKRASVSTALATSIPSIIVSGMGLFAATFGVAVYSDIDIISSMCMLMARGAIVSMLCVIFILPALLMLCDKLVCRTTLGMAHLSKKNKSKSEVK
;
A
#
# COMPACT_ATOMS: atom_id res chain seq x y z
N MET A 1 37.39 0.61 -7.08
CA MET A 1 38.54 1.25 -6.39
C MET A 1 38.66 2.76 -6.62
N HIS A 2 38.64 3.32 -7.86
CA HIS A 2 38.74 4.79 -8.05
C HIS A 2 37.61 5.55 -7.34
N PHE A 3 36.36 5.12 -7.49
CA PHE A 3 35.21 5.70 -6.81
C PHE A 3 35.35 5.64 -5.28
N SER A 4 35.68 4.47 -4.72
CA SER A 4 35.80 4.27 -3.27
C SER A 4 36.88 5.17 -2.65
N LYS A 5 38.05 5.32 -3.33
CA LYS A 5 39.09 6.26 -2.91
C LYS A 5 38.65 7.71 -2.97
N ALA A 6 37.84 8.09 -3.97
CA ALA A 6 37.26 9.42 -4.07
C ALA A 6 36.30 9.71 -2.92
N VAL A 7 35.38 8.78 -2.57
CA VAL A 7 34.49 8.91 -1.42
C VAL A 7 35.27 9.14 -0.13
N VAL A 8 36.27 8.33 0.14
CA VAL A 8 37.10 8.47 1.35
C VAL A 8 37.84 9.80 1.38
N LYS A 9 38.36 10.29 0.23
CA LYS A 9 39.05 11.58 0.12
C LYS A 9 38.11 12.76 0.37
N PHE A 10 36.91 12.71 -0.21
CA PHE A 10 35.90 13.80 -0.15
C PHE A 10 34.86 13.61 0.94
N ARG A 11 35.10 12.80 1.99
CA ARG A 11 34.13 12.47 3.05
C ARG A 11 33.49 13.68 3.72
N ILE A 12 34.25 14.76 4.00
CA ILE A 12 33.71 15.97 4.63
C ILE A 12 32.80 16.75 3.67
N PRO A 13 33.23 17.09 2.43
CA PRO A 13 32.32 17.64 1.41
C PRO A 13 31.05 16.85 1.20
N ILE A 14 31.11 15.51 1.19
CA ILE A 14 29.91 14.64 1.02
C ILE A 14 28.93 14.89 2.16
N ILE A 15 29.37 14.91 3.42
CA ILE A 15 28.50 15.18 4.57
C ILE A 15 27.89 16.59 4.48
N ILE A 16 28.69 17.60 4.12
CA ILE A 16 28.21 18.98 3.98
C ILE A 16 27.15 19.07 2.88
N ILE A 17 27.39 18.47 1.71
CA ILE A 17 26.42 18.45 0.61
C ILE A 17 25.13 17.76 1.05
N ALA A 18 25.22 16.59 1.73
CA ALA A 18 24.06 15.89 2.25
C ALA A 18 23.24 16.77 3.20
N LEU A 19 23.89 17.47 4.14
CA LEU A 19 23.22 18.38 5.08
C LEU A 19 22.59 19.59 4.37
N VAL A 20 23.27 20.16 3.38
CA VAL A 20 22.72 21.29 2.59
C VAL A 20 21.49 20.86 1.79
N LEU A 21 21.48 19.64 1.23
CA LEU A 21 20.34 19.11 0.49
C LEU A 21 19.13 18.79 1.39
N LEU A 22 19.32 18.61 2.70
CA LEU A 22 18.18 18.41 3.62
C LEU A 22 17.27 19.64 3.71
N VAL A 23 17.84 20.85 3.57
CA VAL A 23 17.03 22.07 3.66
C VAL A 23 15.93 22.13 2.59
N PRO A 24 16.25 22.08 1.28
CA PRO A 24 15.20 22.06 0.26
C PRO A 24 14.32 20.81 0.37
N SER A 25 14.84 19.67 0.85
CA SER A 25 14.05 18.47 1.02
C SER A 25 12.98 18.59 2.10
N LEU A 26 13.26 19.27 3.20
CA LEU A 26 12.25 19.57 4.22
C LEU A 26 11.13 20.44 3.66
N PHE A 27 11.47 21.49 2.89
CA PHE A 27 10.45 22.29 2.22
C PHE A 27 9.64 21.50 1.20
N GLY A 28 10.30 20.65 0.41
CA GLY A 28 9.61 19.77 -0.56
C GLY A 28 8.67 18.78 0.13
N MET A 29 9.09 18.18 1.25
CA MET A 29 8.23 17.27 2.02
C MET A 29 6.98 17.98 2.56
N MET A 30 7.10 19.22 3.05
CA MET A 30 5.97 20.00 3.56
C MET A 30 5.05 20.50 2.44
N ALA A 31 5.58 20.69 1.23
CA ALA A 31 4.83 21.17 0.07
C ALA A 31 4.22 20.05 -0.78
N THR A 32 4.55 18.80 -0.51
CA THR A 32 3.95 17.65 -1.21
C THR A 32 2.53 17.42 -0.68
N ARG A 33 1.53 17.45 -1.56
CA ARG A 33 0.15 17.12 -1.20
C ARG A 33 0.01 15.63 -0.92
N ILE A 34 -0.76 15.29 0.10
CA ILE A 34 -1.10 13.90 0.42
C ILE A 34 -2.56 13.67 0.05
N ASN A 35 -2.79 12.68 -0.80
CA ASN A 35 -4.12 12.28 -1.20
C ASN A 35 -4.60 11.12 -0.32
N TYR A 36 -5.80 11.28 0.25
CA TYR A 36 -6.44 10.32 1.15
C TYR A 36 -7.61 9.58 0.48
N ASP A 37 -8.02 10.00 -0.71
CA ASP A 37 -9.07 9.32 -1.48
C ASP A 37 -8.45 8.24 -2.38
N MET A 38 -8.86 7.00 -2.14
CA MET A 38 -8.38 5.88 -2.94
C MET A 38 -9.02 5.83 -4.33
N LEU A 39 -10.20 6.41 -4.49
CA LEU A 39 -10.92 6.40 -5.76
C LEU A 39 -10.26 7.31 -6.80
N ASP A 40 -9.52 8.34 -6.37
CA ASP A 40 -8.72 9.20 -7.26
C ASP A 40 -7.60 8.45 -8.01
N TYR A 41 -7.30 7.21 -7.61
CA TYR A 41 -6.29 6.38 -8.25
C TYR A 41 -6.83 5.44 -9.34
N LEU A 42 -8.13 5.48 -9.63
CA LEU A 42 -8.72 4.78 -10.76
C LEU A 42 -8.22 5.33 -12.10
N PRO A 43 -8.18 4.50 -13.17
CA PRO A 43 -7.86 4.98 -14.51
C PRO A 43 -8.81 6.10 -14.97
N GLY A 44 -8.24 7.21 -15.46
CA GLY A 44 -9.01 8.40 -15.81
C GLY A 44 -9.91 8.26 -17.04
N ASP A 45 -9.90 7.14 -17.74
CA ASP A 45 -10.78 6.83 -18.89
C ASP A 45 -12.02 6.02 -18.53
N MET A 46 -12.22 5.72 -17.25
CA MET A 46 -13.41 5.01 -16.77
C MET A 46 -14.64 5.92 -16.71
N ASP A 47 -15.82 5.38 -17.06
CA ASP A 47 -17.09 6.13 -17.02
C ASP A 47 -17.36 6.73 -15.63
N THR A 48 -16.97 6.04 -14.56
CA THR A 48 -17.11 6.50 -13.17
C THR A 48 -16.25 7.73 -12.86
N VAL A 49 -15.01 7.77 -13.36
CA VAL A 49 -14.09 8.90 -13.15
C VAL A 49 -14.50 10.09 -14.01
N VAL A 50 -14.75 9.84 -15.32
CA VAL A 50 -15.21 10.88 -16.25
C VAL A 50 -16.52 11.50 -15.77
N GLY A 51 -17.45 10.68 -15.28
CA GLY A 51 -18.74 11.16 -14.79
C GLY A 51 -18.63 11.98 -13.50
N GLN A 52 -17.66 11.71 -12.62
CA GLN A 52 -17.38 12.56 -11.46
C GLN A 52 -16.79 13.90 -11.87
N GLU A 53 -15.92 13.94 -12.89
CA GLU A 53 -15.41 15.21 -13.45
C GLU A 53 -16.55 16.03 -14.08
N GLU A 54 -17.45 15.40 -14.88
CA GLU A 54 -18.63 16.07 -15.45
C GLU A 54 -19.59 16.59 -14.36
N LEU A 55 -19.77 15.84 -13.25
CA LEU A 55 -20.58 16.27 -12.12
C LEU A 55 -20.01 17.56 -11.48
N LEU A 56 -18.70 17.64 -11.34
CA LEU A 56 -18.03 18.82 -10.82
C LEU A 56 -18.10 19.98 -11.81
N GLU A 57 -17.78 19.77 -13.10
CA GLU A 57 -17.69 20.84 -14.11
C GLU A 57 -19.06 21.40 -14.49
N ASP A 58 -20.06 20.54 -14.64
CA ASP A 58 -21.36 20.93 -15.22
C ASP A 58 -22.41 21.27 -14.15
N PHE A 59 -22.36 20.61 -12.98
CA PHE A 59 -23.26 20.90 -11.87
C PHE A 59 -22.62 21.70 -10.73
N GLY A 60 -21.31 21.94 -10.77
CA GLY A 60 -20.58 22.60 -9.68
C GLY A 60 -20.55 21.76 -8.38
N LYS A 61 -20.73 20.45 -8.46
CA LYS A 61 -20.84 19.55 -7.32
C LYS A 61 -19.73 18.51 -7.38
N GLY A 62 -18.65 18.76 -6.64
CA GLY A 62 -17.48 17.89 -6.62
C GLY A 62 -17.56 16.77 -5.58
N ALA A 63 -18.35 16.98 -4.54
CA ALA A 63 -18.51 16.00 -3.46
C ALA A 63 -19.88 16.17 -2.79
N PHE A 64 -20.30 15.13 -2.05
CA PHE A 64 -21.50 15.20 -1.23
C PHE A 64 -21.33 14.42 0.08
N SER A 65 -22.16 14.76 1.07
CA SER A 65 -22.25 14.06 2.35
C SER A 65 -23.71 14.01 2.81
N PHE A 66 -24.03 12.99 3.59
CA PHE A 66 -25.29 12.91 4.29
C PHE A 66 -25.12 13.25 5.78
N ILE A 67 -26.12 13.90 6.36
CA ILE A 67 -26.19 14.18 7.78
C ILE A 67 -27.46 13.56 8.30
N VAL A 68 -27.33 12.60 9.21
CA VAL A 68 -28.46 12.07 9.98
C VAL A 68 -28.64 12.96 11.21
N VAL A 69 -29.82 13.56 11.34
CA VAL A 69 -30.18 14.45 12.45
C VAL A 69 -31.24 13.76 13.30
N GLU A 70 -30.91 13.38 14.54
CA GLU A 70 -31.79 12.68 15.48
C GLU A 70 -32.51 13.64 16.43
N ASP A 71 -33.76 13.32 16.77
CA ASP A 71 -34.55 13.98 17.83
C ASP A 71 -34.56 15.52 17.73
N MET A 72 -34.60 16.10 16.52
CA MET A 72 -34.63 17.55 16.29
C MET A 72 -35.96 17.99 15.69
N GLU A 73 -36.54 19.08 16.19
CA GLU A 73 -37.78 19.63 15.60
C GLU A 73 -37.54 20.17 14.18
N PRO A 74 -38.49 20.02 13.24
CA PRO A 74 -38.35 20.48 11.85
C PRO A 74 -37.88 21.93 11.69
N LYS A 75 -38.30 22.80 12.61
CA LYS A 75 -37.88 24.20 12.64
C LYS A 75 -36.39 24.37 12.95
N ASP A 76 -35.87 23.55 13.86
CA ASP A 76 -34.48 23.60 14.26
C ASP A 76 -33.59 22.96 13.19
N VAL A 77 -34.08 21.90 12.51
CA VAL A 77 -33.43 21.33 11.32
C VAL A 77 -33.30 22.40 10.22
N LYS A 78 -34.36 23.18 9.95
CA LYS A 78 -34.29 24.28 8.97
C LYS A 78 -33.24 25.33 9.34
N THR A 79 -33.14 25.65 10.63
CA THR A 79 -32.13 26.61 11.11
C THR A 79 -30.73 26.03 10.96
N LEU A 80 -30.54 24.75 11.30
CA LEU A 80 -29.28 24.04 11.10
C LEU A 80 -28.86 24.04 9.62
N CYS A 81 -29.76 23.67 8.70
CA CYS A 81 -29.49 23.74 7.26
C CYS A 81 -29.03 25.13 6.82
N SER A 82 -29.72 26.20 7.28
CA SER A 82 -29.33 27.58 6.96
C SER A 82 -28.00 28.03 7.57
N GLU A 83 -27.52 27.38 8.63
CA GLU A 83 -26.18 27.58 9.18
C GLU A 83 -25.14 26.81 8.38
N ILE A 84 -25.43 25.58 7.97
CA ILE A 84 -24.55 24.76 7.12
C ILE A 84 -24.34 25.40 5.76
N GLU A 85 -25.38 25.98 5.13
CA GLU A 85 -25.30 26.71 3.86
C GLU A 85 -24.34 27.92 3.90
N LYS A 86 -24.00 28.44 5.08
CA LYS A 86 -23.04 29.55 5.24
C LYS A 86 -21.60 29.10 5.38
N VAL A 87 -21.37 27.81 5.48
CA VAL A 87 -20.03 27.26 5.53
C VAL A 87 -19.36 27.42 4.17
N ASP A 88 -18.14 27.92 4.17
CA ASP A 88 -17.36 28.07 2.94
C ASP A 88 -17.25 26.72 2.20
N HIS A 89 -17.39 26.75 0.87
CA HIS A 89 -17.36 25.57 0.00
C HIS A 89 -18.56 24.61 0.11
N VAL A 90 -19.60 24.95 0.87
CA VAL A 90 -20.90 24.31 0.79
C VAL A 90 -21.70 24.99 -0.32
N GLU A 91 -22.03 24.24 -1.38
CA GLU A 91 -22.78 24.78 -2.53
C GLU A 91 -24.28 24.68 -2.31
N THR A 92 -24.76 23.56 -1.81
CA THR A 92 -26.21 23.32 -1.64
C THR A 92 -26.48 22.39 -0.46
N VAL A 93 -27.52 22.70 0.31
CA VAL A 93 -28.04 21.83 1.37
C VAL A 93 -29.48 21.41 1.02
N LEU A 94 -29.69 20.13 0.89
CA LEU A 94 -31.01 19.55 0.63
C LEU A 94 -31.54 18.87 1.88
N SER A 95 -32.73 19.26 2.28
CA SER A 95 -33.49 18.61 3.33
C SER A 95 -34.96 18.58 2.92
N TRP A 96 -35.77 17.85 3.66
CA TRP A 96 -37.21 17.92 3.52
C TRP A 96 -37.74 19.38 3.47
N ALA A 97 -37.19 20.26 4.32
CA ALA A 97 -37.58 21.66 4.40
C ALA A 97 -37.15 22.50 3.16
N SER A 98 -36.24 21.98 2.33
CA SER A 98 -35.85 22.62 1.06
C SER A 98 -36.81 22.24 -0.07
N LEU A 99 -37.42 21.04 0.01
CA LEU A 99 -38.38 20.56 -0.98
C LEU A 99 -39.82 21.07 -0.73
N ALA A 100 -40.12 21.38 0.54
CA ALA A 100 -41.44 21.87 0.92
C ALA A 100 -41.32 22.97 2.00
N ASP A 101 -42.09 24.05 1.85
CA ASP A 101 -42.17 25.04 2.93
C ASP A 101 -42.74 24.36 4.20
N VAL A 102 -42.08 24.56 5.34
CA VAL A 102 -42.49 24.02 6.67
C VAL A 102 -43.92 24.45 7.02
N SER A 103 -44.47 25.47 6.33
CA SER A 103 -45.85 25.94 6.46
C SER A 103 -46.88 25.09 5.69
N VAL A 104 -46.41 24.20 4.78
CA VAL A 104 -47.34 23.30 4.03
C VAL A 104 -47.68 22.11 4.94
N PRO A 105 -48.96 21.81 5.20
CA PRO A 105 -49.34 20.63 5.97
C PRO A 105 -48.76 19.37 5.34
N MET A 106 -48.09 18.53 6.10
CA MET A 106 -47.45 17.27 5.64
C MET A 106 -48.39 16.34 4.90
N GLU A 107 -49.68 16.44 5.18
CA GLU A 107 -50.79 15.66 4.59
C GLU A 107 -51.02 15.94 3.09
N ILE A 108 -50.40 16.99 2.53
CA ILE A 108 -50.58 17.39 1.11
C ILE A 108 -49.43 16.85 0.25
N LEU A 109 -48.32 16.44 0.82
CA LEU A 109 -47.14 15.93 0.11
C LEU A 109 -47.25 14.41 -0.04
N PRO A 110 -46.67 13.82 -1.09
CA PRO A 110 -46.63 12.35 -1.23
C PRO A 110 -45.89 11.73 -0.04
N ASP A 111 -46.61 10.87 0.70
CA ASP A 111 -46.03 10.13 1.86
C ASP A 111 -44.75 9.39 1.51
N GLU A 112 -44.59 8.97 0.26
CA GLU A 112 -43.44 8.29 -0.27
C GLU A 112 -42.17 9.17 -0.20
N ILE A 113 -42.25 10.43 -0.64
CA ILE A 113 -41.09 11.37 -0.63
C ILE A 113 -40.75 11.79 0.80
N TYR A 114 -41.75 12.00 1.65
CA TYR A 114 -41.52 12.37 3.05
C TYR A 114 -40.73 11.30 3.81
N ARG A 115 -41.07 10.03 3.63
CA ARG A 115 -40.46 8.90 4.33
C ARG A 115 -39.00 8.66 3.92
N GLU A 116 -38.60 9.13 2.74
CA GLU A 116 -37.21 9.02 2.28
C GLU A 116 -36.27 9.98 3.03
N PHE A 117 -36.79 11.12 3.49
CA PHE A 117 -36.04 12.11 4.25
C PHE A 117 -36.27 12.05 5.76
N ASN A 118 -37.30 11.34 6.22
CA ASN A 118 -37.68 11.34 7.62
C ASN A 118 -38.13 9.95 8.10
N THR A 119 -37.61 9.57 9.26
CA THR A 119 -38.07 8.45 10.07
C THR A 119 -38.90 8.96 11.25
N GLU A 120 -39.26 8.09 12.21
CA GLU A 120 -39.97 8.52 13.42
C GLU A 120 -39.18 9.53 14.24
N ASN A 121 -37.83 9.39 14.29
CA ASN A 121 -36.95 10.18 15.16
C ASN A 121 -35.83 10.93 14.42
N SER A 122 -35.63 10.68 13.11
CA SER A 122 -34.48 11.20 12.39
C SER A 122 -34.86 11.87 11.08
N THR A 123 -34.08 12.90 10.70
CA THR A 123 -34.19 13.60 9.42
C THR A 123 -32.86 13.50 8.68
N LEU A 124 -32.95 13.19 7.38
CA LEU A 124 -31.80 13.13 6.47
C LEU A 124 -31.59 14.48 5.81
N VAL A 125 -30.35 14.97 5.82
CA VAL A 125 -29.90 16.16 5.13
C VAL A 125 -28.76 15.78 4.18
N ALA A 126 -28.84 16.17 2.92
CA ALA A 126 -27.76 16.01 1.96
C ALA A 126 -27.05 17.34 1.75
N VAL A 127 -25.73 17.33 1.76
CA VAL A 127 -24.87 18.50 1.59
C VAL A 127 -23.98 18.27 0.39
N PHE A 128 -23.96 19.22 -0.55
CA PHE A 128 -23.11 19.21 -1.72
C PHE A 128 -22.01 20.29 -1.58
N PHE A 129 -20.82 19.94 -2.05
CA PHE A 129 -19.64 20.81 -2.00
C PHE A 129 -19.21 21.21 -3.41
N ASP A 130 -18.62 22.40 -3.52
CA ASP A 130 -18.11 22.95 -4.79
C ASP A 130 -16.76 22.36 -5.23
N SER A 131 -16.18 21.50 -4.43
CA SER A 131 -14.83 20.96 -4.60
C SER A 131 -14.82 19.44 -4.44
N ALA A 132 -13.77 18.78 -4.96
CA ALA A 132 -13.63 17.32 -4.92
C ALA A 132 -13.56 16.77 -3.49
N THR A 133 -13.89 15.49 -3.33
CA THR A 133 -13.89 14.75 -2.04
C THR A 133 -12.58 14.86 -1.28
N SER A 134 -11.45 14.74 -1.99
CA SER A 134 -10.09 14.81 -1.44
C SER A 134 -9.52 16.23 -1.28
N ALA A 135 -10.30 17.27 -1.62
CA ALA A 135 -9.83 18.64 -1.51
C ALA A 135 -9.73 19.08 -0.03
N ASP A 136 -8.65 19.78 0.33
CA ASP A 136 -8.48 20.31 1.70
C ASP A 136 -9.63 21.21 2.13
N VAL A 137 -10.17 22.00 1.20
CA VAL A 137 -11.31 22.90 1.45
C VAL A 137 -12.60 22.13 1.77
N THR A 138 -12.84 20.98 1.13
CA THR A 138 -13.98 20.10 1.42
C THR A 138 -13.85 19.49 2.81
N MET A 139 -12.66 19.01 3.18
CA MET A 139 -12.39 18.47 4.51
C MET A 139 -12.53 19.53 5.60
N ASP A 140 -12.12 20.78 5.35
CA ASP A 140 -12.30 21.89 6.29
C ASP A 140 -13.78 22.28 6.42
N ALA A 141 -14.55 22.18 5.33
CA ALA A 141 -16.01 22.35 5.38
C ALA A 141 -16.68 21.26 6.24
N ILE A 142 -16.28 19.97 6.10
CA ILE A 142 -16.77 18.87 6.94
C ILE A 142 -16.48 19.13 8.42
N ARG A 143 -15.24 19.56 8.78
CA ARG A 143 -14.89 19.92 10.17
C ARG A 143 -15.75 21.09 10.68
N SER A 144 -15.99 22.09 9.84
CA SER A 144 -16.84 23.24 10.17
C SER A 144 -18.29 22.82 10.40
N ILE A 145 -18.85 21.97 9.54
CA ILE A 145 -20.18 21.39 9.70
C ILE A 145 -20.27 20.62 11.02
N ARG A 146 -19.32 19.74 11.32
CA ARG A 146 -19.28 19.00 12.59
C ARG A 146 -19.21 19.93 13.81
N SER A 147 -18.58 21.08 13.71
CA SER A 147 -18.52 22.07 14.79
C SER A 147 -19.86 22.81 15.02
N ILE A 148 -20.68 22.96 13.96
CA ILE A 148 -22.02 23.52 14.01
C ILE A 148 -23.01 22.47 14.51
N CYS A 149 -22.87 21.25 14.03
CA CYS A 149 -23.68 20.11 14.41
C CYS A 149 -23.46 19.75 15.90
N GLY A 150 -24.57 19.53 16.62
CA GLY A 150 -24.54 19.00 17.98
C GLY A 150 -24.31 17.49 18.01
N LYS A 151 -24.39 16.88 19.20
CA LYS A 151 -24.24 15.42 19.38
C LYS A 151 -25.36 14.59 18.72
N GLN A 152 -26.39 15.24 18.19
CA GLN A 152 -27.54 14.64 17.52
C GLN A 152 -27.37 14.55 16.00
N CYS A 153 -26.24 15.01 15.47
CA CYS A 153 -25.99 15.04 14.02
C CYS A 153 -24.79 14.14 13.70
N PHE A 154 -24.95 13.29 12.68
CA PHE A 154 -23.96 12.30 12.26
C PHE A 154 -23.66 12.52 10.78
N VAL A 155 -22.43 12.93 10.48
CA VAL A 155 -22.00 13.27 9.12
C VAL A 155 -21.35 12.06 8.45
N SER A 156 -22.01 11.51 7.42
CA SER A 156 -21.58 10.36 6.62
C SER A 156 -21.22 10.77 5.18
N GLY A 157 -20.71 9.82 4.40
CA GLY A 157 -20.31 9.99 3.00
C GLY A 157 -18.79 10.05 2.82
N MET A 158 -18.33 9.91 1.58
CA MET A 158 -16.89 9.79 1.27
C MET A 158 -16.06 10.97 1.79
N SER A 159 -16.57 12.21 1.74
CA SER A 159 -15.84 13.37 2.25
C SER A 159 -15.61 13.31 3.76
N ALA A 160 -16.58 12.75 4.52
CA ALA A 160 -16.43 12.54 5.96
C ALA A 160 -15.41 11.41 6.25
N LEU A 161 -15.45 10.32 5.50
CA LEU A 161 -14.49 9.21 5.57
C LEU A 161 -13.06 9.72 5.34
N VAL A 162 -12.84 10.44 4.23
CA VAL A 162 -11.52 10.98 3.86
C VAL A 162 -11.00 11.97 4.91
N THR A 163 -11.90 12.76 5.51
CA THR A 163 -11.55 13.69 6.59
C THR A 163 -11.07 12.94 7.83
N ASP A 164 -11.82 11.91 8.27
CA ASP A 164 -11.47 11.11 9.43
C ASP A 164 -10.18 10.34 9.22
N LEU A 165 -10.00 9.76 8.03
CA LEU A 165 -8.78 9.07 7.64
C LEU A 165 -7.55 10.00 7.69
N LYS A 166 -7.69 11.23 7.16
CA LYS A 166 -6.62 12.25 7.24
C LYS A 166 -6.26 12.58 8.68
N ASP A 167 -7.26 12.90 9.50
CA ASP A 167 -7.03 13.30 10.89
C ASP A 167 -6.37 12.17 11.70
N LEU A 168 -6.76 10.92 11.45
CA LEU A 168 -6.15 9.75 12.07
C LEU A 168 -4.71 9.54 11.58
N CYS A 169 -4.46 9.61 10.27
CA CYS A 169 -3.13 9.51 9.69
C CYS A 169 -2.17 10.55 10.27
N GLU A 170 -2.59 11.83 10.30
CA GLU A 170 -1.75 12.92 10.81
C GLU A 170 -1.42 12.77 12.30
N LYS A 171 -2.33 12.19 13.08
CA LYS A 171 -2.13 11.90 14.51
C LYS A 171 -1.17 10.73 14.73
N GLU A 172 -1.30 9.66 13.94
CA GLU A 172 -0.56 8.41 14.15
C GLU A 172 0.83 8.42 13.54
N GLU A 173 1.02 9.06 12.38
CA GLU A 173 2.27 8.99 11.61
C GLU A 173 3.52 9.32 12.44
N PRO A 174 3.60 10.43 13.21
CA PRO A 174 4.80 10.74 14.00
C PRO A 174 5.13 9.66 15.04
N ILE A 175 4.08 9.03 15.57
CA ILE A 175 4.22 8.07 16.68
C ILE A 175 4.71 6.72 16.13
N TYR A 176 4.07 6.19 15.08
CA TYR A 176 4.50 4.89 14.54
C TYR A 176 5.89 4.97 13.87
N VAL A 177 6.26 6.11 13.26
CA VAL A 177 7.62 6.32 12.76
C VAL A 177 8.63 6.31 13.92
N ALA A 178 8.31 6.97 15.04
CA ALA A 178 9.15 6.93 16.23
C ALA A 178 9.30 5.51 16.80
N ILE A 179 8.21 4.74 16.85
CA ILE A 179 8.21 3.33 17.28
C ILE A 179 9.10 2.50 16.35
N ALA A 180 8.98 2.64 15.02
CA ALA A 180 9.80 1.94 14.05
C ALA A 180 11.29 2.23 14.26
N VAL A 181 11.67 3.50 14.44
CA VAL A 181 13.05 3.92 14.69
C VAL A 181 13.56 3.34 16.01
N VAL A 182 12.78 3.37 17.09
CA VAL A 182 13.17 2.80 18.39
C VAL A 182 13.38 1.30 18.31
N LEU A 183 12.43 0.55 17.71
CA LEU A 183 12.53 -0.90 17.60
C LEU A 183 13.66 -1.33 16.67
N ALA A 184 13.87 -0.65 15.55
CA ALA A 184 15.02 -0.86 14.67
C ALA A 184 16.34 -0.59 15.40
N THR A 185 16.39 0.47 16.23
CA THR A 185 17.57 0.77 17.07
C THR A 185 17.84 -0.35 18.06
N VAL A 186 16.81 -0.83 18.75
CA VAL A 186 16.94 -1.94 19.73
C VAL A 186 17.41 -3.21 19.02
N ALA A 187 16.83 -3.55 17.87
CA ALA A 187 17.28 -4.69 17.08
C ALA A 187 18.77 -4.57 16.69
N MET A 188 19.18 -3.42 16.18
CA MET A 188 20.57 -3.17 15.84
C MET A 188 21.50 -3.22 17.06
N LEU A 189 21.09 -2.71 18.22
CA LEU A 189 21.87 -2.79 19.47
C LEU A 189 22.08 -4.24 19.93
N ILE A 190 21.09 -5.09 19.71
CA ILE A 190 21.16 -6.53 20.07
C ILE A 190 22.09 -7.28 19.12
N PHE A 191 21.97 -7.05 17.82
CA PHE A 191 22.59 -7.92 16.81
C PHE A 191 23.93 -7.41 16.27
N LEU A 192 24.21 -6.08 16.34
CA LEU A 192 25.50 -5.52 15.96
C LEU A 192 26.53 -5.61 17.10
N ASP A 193 27.76 -5.31 16.79
CA ASP A 193 28.91 -5.42 17.71
C ASP A 193 29.36 -4.08 18.33
N SER A 194 28.51 -3.04 18.26
CA SER A 194 28.83 -1.71 18.81
C SER A 194 27.58 -0.93 19.22
N TRP A 195 27.62 -0.29 20.40
CA TRP A 195 26.54 0.53 20.94
C TRP A 195 26.30 1.84 20.15
N LEU A 196 27.26 2.35 19.40
CA LEU A 196 27.16 3.62 18.69
C LEU A 196 26.86 3.47 17.20
N VAL A 197 27.08 2.30 16.62
CA VAL A 197 26.84 2.05 15.18
C VAL A 197 25.40 2.29 14.76
N PRO A 198 24.38 1.84 15.52
CA PRO A 198 22.98 2.08 15.17
C PRO A 198 22.66 3.56 14.97
N PHE A 199 23.19 4.45 15.80
CA PHE A 199 22.91 5.89 15.69
C PHE A 199 23.57 6.51 14.45
N VAL A 200 24.74 6.03 14.04
CA VAL A 200 25.41 6.47 12.80
C VAL A 200 24.62 5.98 11.58
N PHE A 201 24.10 4.76 11.64
CA PHE A 201 23.23 4.22 10.60
C PHE A 201 21.95 5.04 10.47
N LEU A 202 21.25 5.25 11.57
CA LEU A 202 20.02 6.04 11.60
C LEU A 202 20.22 7.47 11.11
N ALA A 203 21.34 8.10 11.44
CA ALA A 203 21.66 9.42 10.91
C ALA A 203 21.81 9.41 9.39
N SER A 204 22.52 8.41 8.83
CA SER A 204 22.67 8.27 7.37
C SER A 204 21.35 7.93 6.68
N ILE A 205 20.61 6.97 7.23
CA ILE A 205 19.32 6.49 6.67
C ILE A 205 18.28 7.61 6.76
N GLY A 206 18.19 8.31 7.90
CA GLY A 206 17.29 9.43 8.07
C GLY A 206 17.52 10.57 7.06
N MET A 207 18.79 10.89 6.74
CA MET A 207 19.10 11.83 5.66
C MET A 207 18.54 11.35 4.31
N MET A 208 18.65 10.06 4.00
CA MET A 208 18.16 9.50 2.73
C MET A 208 16.63 9.43 2.69
N ILE A 209 15.97 9.14 3.79
CA ILE A 209 14.50 9.18 3.91
C ILE A 209 13.99 10.61 3.67
N LEU A 210 14.58 11.60 4.33
CA LEU A 210 14.21 13.01 4.13
C LEU A 210 14.43 13.48 2.68
N LEU A 211 15.52 13.05 2.04
CA LEU A 211 15.75 13.33 0.62
C LEU A 211 14.68 12.65 -0.26
N ASN A 212 14.28 11.42 0.07
CA ASN A 212 13.23 10.72 -0.66
C ASN A 212 11.89 11.44 -0.53
N LEU A 213 11.46 11.72 0.70
CA LEU A 213 10.20 12.42 0.95
C LEU A 213 10.18 13.83 0.33
N GLY A 214 11.30 14.58 0.45
CA GLY A 214 11.37 15.92 -0.12
C GLY A 214 11.34 15.97 -1.64
N THR A 215 11.85 14.94 -2.31
CA THR A 215 11.79 14.87 -3.79
C THR A 215 10.44 14.41 -4.32
N ASN A 216 9.49 14.02 -3.47
CA ASN A 216 8.11 13.73 -3.88
C ASN A 216 7.37 14.99 -4.35
N TYR A 217 7.83 16.18 -3.95
CA TYR A 217 7.32 17.46 -4.47
C TYR A 217 7.24 17.51 -6.00
N PHE A 218 8.18 16.88 -6.70
CA PHE A 218 8.18 16.81 -8.17
C PHE A 218 7.11 15.88 -8.74
N MET A 219 6.43 15.09 -7.91
CA MET A 219 5.30 14.25 -8.31
C MET A 219 3.96 15.00 -8.16
N GLY A 220 3.96 16.13 -7.45
CA GLY A 220 2.77 16.91 -7.12
C GLY A 220 2.07 16.40 -5.87
N GLU A 221 1.58 15.19 -5.91
CA GLU A 221 0.93 14.51 -4.79
C GLU A 221 1.39 13.06 -4.66
N ILE A 222 1.16 12.48 -3.49
CA ILE A 222 1.36 11.07 -3.19
C ILE A 222 0.25 10.55 -2.27
N SER A 223 -0.04 9.25 -2.32
CA SER A 223 -0.99 8.62 -1.41
C SER A 223 -0.49 8.63 0.04
N TYR A 224 -1.43 8.67 0.99
CA TYR A 224 -1.14 8.48 2.41
C TYR A 224 -0.50 7.11 2.69
N ILE A 225 -0.89 6.06 1.96
CA ILE A 225 -0.27 4.73 2.06
C ILE A 225 1.19 4.79 1.64
N THR A 226 1.49 5.44 0.51
CA THR A 226 2.85 5.63 0.03
C THR A 226 3.70 6.40 1.05
N LYS A 227 3.17 7.47 1.62
CA LYS A 227 3.84 8.27 2.65
C LYS A 227 4.17 7.45 3.90
N ALA A 228 3.18 6.70 4.39
CA ALA A 228 3.34 5.83 5.57
C ALA A 228 4.42 4.76 5.37
N LEU A 229 4.31 4.03 4.26
CA LEU A 229 5.23 2.93 3.96
C LEU A 229 6.62 3.39 3.55
N ALA A 230 6.75 4.54 2.85
CA ALA A 230 8.03 5.02 2.36
C ALA A 230 9.05 5.21 3.49
N SER A 231 8.65 5.81 4.61
CA SER A 231 9.53 6.05 5.74
C SER A 231 9.97 4.76 6.42
N VAL A 232 9.03 3.85 6.69
CA VAL A 232 9.26 2.60 7.44
C VAL A 232 10.03 1.58 6.60
N LEU A 233 9.60 1.39 5.35
CA LEU A 233 10.20 0.39 4.47
C LEU A 233 11.59 0.82 3.98
N GLN A 234 11.80 2.11 3.69
CA GLN A 234 13.12 2.60 3.34
C GLN A 234 14.10 2.47 4.51
N LEU A 235 13.66 2.72 5.76
CA LEU A 235 14.46 2.45 6.95
C LEU A 235 14.92 0.99 6.99
N ALA A 236 13.98 0.07 6.83
CA ALA A 236 14.24 -1.36 6.90
C ALA A 236 15.20 -1.86 5.80
N VAL A 237 14.92 -1.52 4.54
CA VAL A 237 15.73 -1.98 3.38
C VAL A 237 17.13 -1.33 3.38
N THR A 238 17.24 -0.04 3.72
CA THR A 238 18.55 0.65 3.72
C THR A 238 19.44 0.18 4.88
N MET A 239 18.84 -0.27 5.98
CA MET A 239 19.55 -0.82 7.12
C MET A 239 20.39 -2.04 6.72
N ASP A 240 19.89 -2.92 5.87
CA ASP A 240 20.57 -4.11 5.40
C ASP A 240 21.86 -3.77 4.67
N TYR A 241 21.83 -2.79 3.78
CA TYR A 241 23.01 -2.30 3.06
C TYR A 241 24.06 -1.70 4.02
N SER A 242 23.59 -1.03 5.07
CA SER A 242 24.43 -0.44 6.10
C SER A 242 25.16 -1.51 6.93
N ILE A 243 24.49 -2.59 7.25
CA ILE A 243 25.04 -3.75 7.97
C ILE A 243 26.12 -4.42 7.13
N PHE A 244 25.90 -4.61 5.83
CA PHE A 244 26.89 -5.17 4.91
C PHE A 244 28.17 -4.34 4.88
N LEU A 245 28.04 -3.02 4.75
CA LEU A 245 29.21 -2.13 4.75
C LEU A 245 29.98 -2.21 6.07
N TRP A 246 29.27 -2.24 7.20
CA TRP A 246 29.92 -2.31 8.52
C TRP A 246 30.70 -3.61 8.71
N HIS A 247 30.11 -4.75 8.32
CA HIS A 247 30.80 -6.05 8.40
C HIS A 247 32.03 -6.08 7.49
N SER A 248 31.92 -5.66 6.23
CA SER A 248 33.05 -5.58 5.30
C SER A 248 34.14 -4.63 5.83
N TYR A 249 33.75 -3.49 6.40
CA TYR A 249 34.73 -2.55 6.99
C TYR A 249 35.46 -3.17 8.19
N ASN A 250 34.80 -3.85 9.08
CA ASN A 250 35.42 -4.53 10.22
C ASN A 250 36.38 -5.65 9.78
N GLU A 251 36.04 -6.39 8.75
CA GLU A 251 36.89 -7.43 8.16
C GLU A 251 38.16 -6.79 7.56
N LYS A 252 38.01 -5.80 6.68
CA LYS A 252 39.14 -5.11 6.05
C LYS A 252 40.00 -4.36 7.03
N ARG A 253 39.46 -3.86 8.12
CA ARG A 253 40.24 -3.20 9.15
C ARG A 253 41.22 -4.14 9.88
N SER A 254 40.96 -5.43 9.91
CA SER A 254 41.93 -6.41 10.43
C SER A 254 43.08 -6.68 9.45
N GLU A 255 42.86 -6.45 8.15
CA GLU A 255 43.81 -6.70 7.07
C GLU A 255 44.71 -5.47 6.78
N TYR A 256 44.18 -4.25 6.93
CA TYR A 256 44.85 -2.99 6.57
C TYR A 256 45.13 -2.12 7.81
N SER A 257 46.30 -1.53 7.85
CA SER A 257 46.73 -0.64 8.96
C SER A 257 46.07 0.76 8.90
N ASP A 258 45.72 1.25 7.69
CA ASP A 258 45.06 2.55 7.50
C ASP A 258 43.56 2.37 7.38
N ASN A 259 42.80 3.02 8.27
CA ASN A 259 41.32 3.02 8.27
C ASN A 259 40.72 3.50 6.95
N LYS A 260 41.37 4.43 6.27
CA LYS A 260 40.89 4.97 4.99
C LYS A 260 41.06 3.96 3.86
N GLU A 261 42.15 3.21 3.87
CA GLU A 261 42.40 2.16 2.90
C GLU A 261 41.43 0.98 3.14
N ALA A 262 41.27 0.56 4.39
CA ALA A 262 40.28 -0.44 4.79
C ALA A 262 38.88 -0.07 4.33
N MET A 263 38.45 1.18 4.54
CA MET A 263 37.12 1.67 4.11
C MET A 263 37.01 1.71 2.59
N ALA A 264 38.06 2.11 1.86
CA ALA A 264 38.03 2.13 0.39
C ALA A 264 37.84 0.71 -0.20
N HIS A 265 38.46 -0.30 0.41
CA HIS A 265 38.26 -1.70 0.04
C HIS A 265 36.86 -2.20 0.43
N ALA A 266 36.36 -1.87 1.63
CA ALA A 266 35.02 -2.20 2.08
C ALA A 266 33.94 -1.64 1.15
N ILE A 267 34.02 -0.35 0.78
CA ILE A 267 33.10 0.26 -0.19
C ILE A 267 33.14 -0.47 -1.53
N SER A 268 34.33 -0.82 -2.03
CA SER A 268 34.46 -1.49 -3.34
C SER A 268 33.84 -2.88 -3.34
N GLU A 269 33.96 -3.63 -2.25
CA GLU A 269 33.39 -4.96 -2.07
C GLU A 269 31.86 -4.87 -1.87
N THR A 270 31.41 -3.99 -0.97
CA THR A 270 30.00 -3.76 -0.67
C THR A 270 29.23 -3.26 -1.90
N LEU A 271 29.82 -2.35 -2.67
CA LEU A 271 29.17 -1.81 -3.88
C LEU A 271 28.81 -2.92 -4.87
N THR A 272 29.66 -3.92 -5.04
CA THR A 272 29.39 -5.03 -5.97
C THR A 272 28.22 -5.90 -5.49
N SER A 273 28.16 -6.17 -4.19
CA SER A 273 27.11 -6.99 -3.59
C SER A 273 25.78 -6.23 -3.49
N VAL A 274 25.82 -4.99 -2.98
CA VAL A 274 24.63 -4.17 -2.75
C VAL A 274 23.96 -3.73 -4.06
N VAL A 275 24.73 -3.40 -5.11
CA VAL A 275 24.11 -3.07 -6.42
C VAL A 275 23.36 -4.27 -6.99
N GLY A 276 23.89 -5.49 -6.83
CA GLY A 276 23.20 -6.70 -7.30
C GLY A 276 21.87 -6.91 -6.59
N SER A 277 21.85 -6.80 -5.26
CA SER A 277 20.64 -6.97 -4.46
C SER A 277 19.67 -5.81 -4.60
N SER A 278 20.15 -4.56 -4.54
CA SER A 278 19.26 -3.40 -4.70
C SER A 278 18.55 -3.36 -6.06
N LEU A 279 19.17 -3.95 -7.11
CA LEU A 279 18.54 -4.01 -8.43
C LEU A 279 17.29 -4.91 -8.43
N THR A 280 17.31 -6.01 -7.66
CA THR A 280 16.11 -6.88 -7.50
C THR A 280 15.01 -6.16 -6.72
N THR A 281 15.39 -5.43 -5.67
CA THR A 281 14.42 -4.66 -4.88
C THR A 281 13.82 -3.51 -5.69
N VAL A 282 14.63 -2.75 -6.44
CA VAL A 282 14.15 -1.70 -7.34
C VAL A 282 13.23 -2.29 -8.42
N ALA A 283 13.59 -3.44 -9.00
CA ALA A 283 12.75 -4.08 -10.02
C ALA A 283 11.40 -4.53 -9.46
N GLY A 284 11.37 -5.05 -8.23
CA GLY A 284 10.12 -5.36 -7.54
C GLY A 284 9.23 -4.13 -7.39
N PHE A 285 9.76 -3.00 -6.93
CA PHE A 285 8.97 -1.76 -6.85
C PHE A 285 8.57 -1.20 -8.21
N ILE A 286 9.44 -1.26 -9.23
CA ILE A 286 9.09 -0.80 -10.58
C ILE A 286 8.00 -1.69 -11.21
N ALA A 287 7.89 -2.96 -10.82
CA ALA A 287 6.80 -3.82 -11.29
C ALA A 287 5.42 -3.29 -10.87
N LEU A 288 5.30 -2.62 -9.71
CA LEU A 288 4.06 -1.94 -9.29
C LEU A 288 3.65 -0.80 -10.24
N CYS A 289 4.60 -0.19 -10.94
CA CYS A 289 4.29 0.88 -11.91
C CYS A 289 3.52 0.39 -13.15
N PHE A 290 3.39 -0.93 -13.32
CA PHE A 290 2.60 -1.52 -14.40
C PHE A 290 1.14 -1.78 -14.02
N MET A 291 0.73 -1.39 -12.82
CA MET A 291 -0.67 -1.39 -12.43
C MET A 291 -1.44 -0.34 -13.23
N SER A 292 -2.67 -0.67 -13.59
CA SER A 292 -3.67 0.26 -14.12
C SER A 292 -4.18 1.18 -13.00
N PHE A 293 -4.34 0.64 -11.79
CA PHE A 293 -4.61 1.40 -10.58
C PHE A 293 -3.38 2.25 -10.22
N THR A 294 -3.49 3.56 -10.38
CA THR A 294 -2.34 4.48 -10.38
C THR A 294 -1.62 4.60 -9.04
N LEU A 295 -2.22 4.14 -7.95
CA LEU A 295 -1.56 3.98 -6.63
C LEU A 295 -0.30 3.11 -6.72
N GLY A 296 -0.33 2.04 -7.54
CA GLY A 296 0.84 1.20 -7.75
C GLY A 296 2.02 1.96 -8.35
N ARG A 297 1.75 2.89 -9.27
CA ARG A 297 2.76 3.77 -9.86
C ARG A 297 3.35 4.72 -8.82
N ASP A 298 2.50 5.31 -7.98
CA ASP A 298 2.91 6.20 -6.90
C ASP A 298 3.84 5.47 -5.91
N LEU A 299 3.36 4.38 -5.33
CA LEU A 299 4.13 3.55 -4.40
C LEU A 299 5.42 3.03 -5.05
N GLY A 300 5.34 2.51 -6.28
CA GLY A 300 6.47 1.93 -7.00
C GLY A 300 7.61 2.94 -7.23
N ILE A 301 7.30 4.14 -7.70
CA ILE A 301 8.30 5.19 -7.96
C ILE A 301 8.94 5.68 -6.66
N VAL A 302 8.13 5.99 -5.64
CA VAL A 302 8.64 6.53 -4.36
C VAL A 302 9.53 5.52 -3.67
N MET A 303 9.13 4.24 -3.68
CA MET A 303 9.92 3.17 -3.05
C MET A 303 11.19 2.84 -3.84
N ALA A 304 11.11 2.70 -5.16
CA ALA A 304 12.29 2.47 -6.01
C ALA A 304 13.33 3.61 -5.85
N LYS A 305 12.88 4.86 -5.87
CA LYS A 305 13.69 6.05 -5.61
C LYS A 305 14.31 6.00 -4.22
N GLY A 306 13.54 5.61 -3.21
CA GLY A 306 14.00 5.44 -1.82
C GLY A 306 15.14 4.42 -1.71
N VAL A 307 15.04 3.28 -2.38
CA VAL A 307 16.09 2.25 -2.43
C VAL A 307 17.36 2.80 -3.11
N VAL A 308 17.21 3.47 -4.26
CA VAL A 308 18.36 4.07 -4.97
C VAL A 308 19.07 5.10 -4.09
N LEU A 309 18.34 6.00 -3.43
CA LEU A 309 18.91 6.96 -2.49
C LEU A 309 19.56 6.26 -1.30
N GLY A 310 18.96 5.19 -0.78
CA GLY A 310 19.52 4.35 0.28
C GLY A 310 20.86 3.76 -0.10
N VAL A 311 21.00 3.21 -1.31
CA VAL A 311 22.28 2.69 -1.82
C VAL A 311 23.31 3.81 -1.97
N ILE A 312 22.92 4.95 -2.54
CA ILE A 312 23.81 6.11 -2.65
C ILE A 312 24.28 6.53 -1.25
N GLY A 313 23.40 6.64 -0.28
CA GLY A 313 23.72 6.96 1.11
C GLY A 313 24.67 5.94 1.74
N CYS A 314 24.42 4.65 1.52
CA CYS A 314 25.24 3.56 2.03
C CYS A 314 26.69 3.60 1.50
N VAL A 315 26.90 3.95 0.23
CA VAL A 315 28.26 3.96 -0.36
C VAL A 315 28.95 5.33 -0.31
N THR A 316 28.26 6.40 0.12
CA THR A 316 28.83 7.77 0.17
C THR A 316 28.76 8.39 1.56
N VAL A 317 27.55 8.61 2.08
CA VAL A 317 27.32 9.30 3.36
C VAL A 317 27.72 8.43 4.54
N LEU A 318 27.29 7.19 4.57
CA LEU A 318 27.55 6.27 5.67
C LEU A 318 29.05 6.00 5.89
N PRO A 319 29.86 5.68 4.85
CA PRO A 319 31.30 5.52 5.03
C PRO A 319 31.97 6.79 5.54
N SER A 320 31.47 7.95 5.10
CA SER A 320 31.98 9.25 5.53
C SER A 320 31.73 9.50 7.02
N LEU A 321 30.54 9.16 7.51
CA LEU A 321 30.17 9.23 8.94
C LEU A 321 30.95 8.21 9.77
N ILE A 322 31.07 6.95 9.31
CA ILE A 322 31.85 5.92 10.01
C ILE A 322 33.31 6.37 10.18
N LEU A 323 33.94 6.92 9.13
CA LEU A 323 35.33 7.41 9.23
C LEU A 323 35.47 8.64 10.13
N LEU A 324 34.41 9.48 10.21
CA LEU A 324 34.41 10.65 11.11
C LEU A 324 34.35 10.20 12.58
N PHE A 325 33.55 9.20 12.86
CA PHE A 325 33.33 8.67 14.21
C PHE A 325 34.09 7.37 14.50
N ASP A 326 35.07 6.97 13.69
CA ASP A 326 35.76 5.69 13.82
C ASP A 326 36.31 5.42 15.22
N LYS A 327 37.00 6.39 15.84
CA LYS A 327 37.56 6.20 17.18
C LYS A 327 36.51 5.90 18.26
N PRO A 328 35.41 6.68 18.42
CA PRO A 328 34.35 6.34 19.36
C PRO A 328 33.65 5.03 19.01
N LEU A 329 33.40 4.72 17.74
CA LEU A 329 32.75 3.48 17.32
C LEU A 329 33.55 2.25 17.76
N GLN A 330 34.87 2.27 17.64
CA GLN A 330 35.74 1.16 18.05
C GLN A 330 35.84 1.02 19.58
N LYS A 331 35.74 2.14 20.32
CA LYS A 331 35.72 2.09 21.80
C LYS A 331 34.39 1.54 22.35
N ALA A 332 33.30 1.71 21.60
CA ALA A 332 31.95 1.26 21.98
C ALA A 332 31.68 -0.19 21.55
N LYS A 333 32.67 -0.94 21.05
CA LYS A 333 32.48 -2.33 20.64
C LYS A 333 32.16 -3.25 21.83
N HIS A 334 31.25 -4.17 21.60
CA HIS A 334 30.91 -5.27 22.49
C HIS A 334 30.90 -6.60 21.73
N LYS A 335 30.81 -7.70 22.47
CA LYS A 335 30.77 -9.04 21.86
C LYS A 335 29.40 -9.25 21.18
N SER A 336 29.40 -9.67 19.91
CA SER A 336 28.19 -10.05 19.20
C SER A 336 27.44 -11.16 19.96
N LEU A 337 26.10 -11.04 20.03
CA LEU A 337 25.22 -12.06 20.62
C LEU A 337 25.05 -13.29 19.72
N ILE A 338 25.34 -13.15 18.40
CA ILE A 338 25.18 -14.28 17.47
C ILE A 338 26.39 -15.20 17.64
N PRO A 339 26.17 -16.46 18.07
CA PRO A 339 27.24 -17.44 18.25
C PRO A 339 27.77 -17.95 16.90
N ASP A 340 28.87 -18.70 16.94
CA ASP A 340 29.36 -19.44 15.77
C ASP A 340 28.32 -20.47 15.29
N MET A 341 27.83 -20.26 14.06
CA MET A 341 26.76 -21.07 13.45
C MET A 341 27.26 -22.34 12.73
N THR A 342 28.56 -22.63 12.78
CA THR A 342 29.16 -23.74 12.04
C THR A 342 28.53 -25.09 12.40
N LYS A 343 28.31 -25.37 13.70
CA LYS A 343 27.70 -26.64 14.17
C LYS A 343 26.22 -26.73 13.76
N PHE A 344 25.48 -25.59 13.85
CA PHE A 344 24.09 -25.52 13.46
C PHE A 344 23.94 -25.76 11.95
N ALA A 345 24.70 -25.06 11.14
CA ALA A 345 24.69 -25.22 9.68
C ALA A 345 25.03 -26.67 9.25
N GLY A 346 26.04 -27.29 9.89
CA GLY A 346 26.35 -28.70 9.65
C GLY A 346 25.19 -29.64 9.98
N GLY A 347 24.43 -29.33 11.05
CA GLY A 347 23.22 -30.07 11.43
C GLY A 347 22.11 -29.93 10.39
N VAL A 348 21.80 -28.70 9.94
CA VAL A 348 20.79 -28.44 8.90
C VAL A 348 21.13 -29.16 7.60
N VAL A 349 22.38 -29.08 7.14
CA VAL A 349 22.83 -29.74 5.91
C VAL A 349 22.83 -31.27 6.05
N LYS A 350 23.02 -31.83 7.26
CA LYS A 350 22.94 -33.27 7.50
C LYS A 350 21.51 -33.81 7.30
N VAL A 351 20.51 -33.06 7.73
CA VAL A 351 19.10 -33.48 7.67
C VAL A 351 18.34 -32.85 6.48
N PHE A 352 19.04 -32.39 5.44
CA PHE A 352 18.46 -31.74 4.28
C PHE A 352 17.27 -32.47 3.61
N PRO A 353 17.19 -33.83 3.59
CA PRO A 353 16.04 -34.51 2.97
C PRO A 353 14.73 -34.23 3.70
N VAL A 354 14.78 -34.00 5.02
CA VAL A 354 13.58 -33.60 5.80
C VAL A 354 13.04 -32.27 5.31
N PHE A 355 13.91 -31.30 5.07
CA PHE A 355 13.48 -29.98 4.58
C PHE A 355 12.96 -30.02 3.15
N ILE A 356 13.37 -30.98 2.31
CA ILE A 356 12.74 -31.20 1.00
C ILE A 356 11.31 -31.73 1.18
N VAL A 357 11.10 -32.68 2.11
CA VAL A 357 9.75 -33.16 2.40
C VAL A 357 8.87 -32.06 2.96
N VAL A 358 9.40 -31.23 3.86
CA VAL A 358 8.69 -30.06 4.40
C VAL A 358 8.34 -29.08 3.29
N PHE A 359 9.27 -28.78 2.38
CA PHE A 359 9.00 -27.91 1.22
C PHE A 359 7.82 -28.43 0.40
N VAL A 360 7.85 -29.70 -0.02
CA VAL A 360 6.77 -30.31 -0.82
C VAL A 360 5.44 -30.33 -0.06
N ALA A 361 5.47 -30.63 1.23
CA ALA A 361 4.27 -30.70 2.07
C ALA A 361 3.62 -29.32 2.30
N LEU A 362 4.41 -28.25 2.36
CA LEU A 362 3.91 -26.89 2.59
C LEU A 362 3.37 -26.21 1.33
N VAL A 363 3.84 -26.60 0.12
CA VAL A 363 3.43 -25.94 -1.13
C VAL A 363 1.91 -25.97 -1.31
N ALA A 364 1.27 -27.13 -1.15
CA ALA A 364 -0.17 -27.29 -1.42
C ALA A 364 -1.05 -26.49 -0.44
N PRO A 365 -0.88 -26.59 0.89
CA PRO A 365 -1.68 -25.79 1.82
C PRO A 365 -1.36 -24.29 1.74
N ALA A 366 -0.10 -23.90 1.49
CA ALA A 366 0.25 -22.50 1.36
C ALA A 366 -0.38 -21.87 0.12
N LEU A 367 -0.35 -22.57 -1.03
CA LEU A 367 -0.98 -22.11 -2.26
C LEU A 367 -2.52 -22.07 -2.15
N TYR A 368 -3.12 -23.07 -1.47
CA TYR A 368 -4.56 -23.05 -1.22
C TYR A 368 -4.97 -21.83 -0.38
N GLY A 369 -4.31 -21.62 0.77
CA GLY A 369 -4.59 -20.44 1.61
C GLY A 369 -4.34 -19.13 0.90
N TYR A 370 -3.28 -19.04 0.06
CA TYR A 370 -2.98 -17.87 -0.74
C TYR A 370 -4.12 -17.50 -1.70
N ASN A 371 -4.66 -18.50 -2.43
CA ASN A 371 -5.78 -18.26 -3.33
C ASN A 371 -7.04 -17.83 -2.56
N GLN A 372 -7.36 -18.51 -1.46
CA GLN A 372 -8.53 -18.16 -0.65
C GLN A 372 -8.40 -16.75 -0.03
N THR A 373 -7.23 -16.37 0.46
CA THR A 373 -7.01 -15.00 0.98
C THR A 373 -7.22 -13.95 -0.08
N ASN A 374 -6.82 -14.21 -1.33
CA ASN A 374 -7.04 -13.27 -2.44
C ASN A 374 -8.52 -13.16 -2.83
N ASP A 375 -9.30 -14.23 -2.66
CA ASP A 375 -10.75 -14.22 -2.90
C ASP A 375 -11.54 -13.56 -1.74
N GLU A 376 -10.92 -13.44 -0.54
CA GLU A 376 -11.54 -12.95 0.70
C GLU A 376 -11.06 -11.53 1.08
N VAL A 377 -10.45 -10.77 0.15
CA VAL A 377 -10.06 -9.37 0.41
C VAL A 377 -11.27 -8.46 0.50
N TYR A 378 -11.17 -7.42 1.33
CA TYR A 378 -12.20 -6.39 1.38
C TYR A 378 -11.79 -5.13 0.61
N TYR A 379 -12.78 -4.40 0.11
CA TYR A 379 -12.63 -3.19 -0.69
C TYR A 379 -13.24 -1.97 -0.03
N ASP A 380 -14.21 -2.15 0.89
CA ASP A 380 -14.86 -1.05 1.60
C ASP A 380 -13.85 -0.27 2.45
N MET A 381 -13.67 1.00 2.11
CA MET A 381 -12.75 1.89 2.82
C MET A 381 -13.19 2.20 4.25
N GLY A 382 -14.48 2.09 4.55
CA GLY A 382 -15.01 2.25 5.91
C GLY A 382 -14.51 1.16 6.86
N GLU A 383 -14.25 -0.05 6.36
CA GLU A 383 -13.70 -1.15 7.15
C GLU A 383 -12.23 -0.92 7.57
N CYS A 384 -11.56 0.06 6.95
CA CYS A 384 -10.18 0.43 7.32
C CYS A 384 -10.09 1.26 8.60
N LEU A 385 -11.21 1.81 9.07
CA LEU A 385 -11.29 2.72 10.21
C LEU A 385 -11.80 2.01 11.48
N PRO A 386 -11.40 2.47 12.67
CA PRO A 386 -11.96 1.99 13.93
C PRO A 386 -13.49 2.20 14.03
N GLU A 387 -14.17 1.26 14.67
CA GLU A 387 -15.64 1.28 14.83
C GLU A 387 -16.18 2.51 15.61
N ASP A 388 -15.33 3.16 16.41
CA ASP A 388 -15.69 4.35 17.19
C ASP A 388 -15.46 5.68 16.46
N MET A 389 -15.03 5.64 15.19
CA MET A 389 -14.86 6.84 14.36
C MET A 389 -16.22 7.46 13.99
N GLU A 390 -16.26 8.78 13.90
CA GLU A 390 -17.49 9.54 13.61
C GLU A 390 -18.15 9.11 12.30
N TYR A 391 -17.36 8.92 11.24
CA TYR A 391 -17.87 8.42 9.96
C TYR A 391 -18.51 7.03 10.09
N VAL A 392 -17.85 6.08 10.77
CA VAL A 392 -18.32 4.70 10.89
C VAL A 392 -19.67 4.66 11.64
N ILE A 393 -19.77 5.43 12.72
CA ILE A 393 -21.03 5.58 13.48
C ILE A 393 -22.11 6.22 12.60
N ALA A 394 -21.78 7.28 11.87
CA ALA A 394 -22.71 7.98 11.00
C ALA A 394 -23.22 7.08 9.85
N ASN A 395 -22.33 6.31 9.25
CA ASN A 395 -22.67 5.39 8.16
C ASN A 395 -23.54 4.22 8.63
N SER A 396 -23.29 3.70 9.84
CA SER A 396 -24.16 2.68 10.47
C SER A 396 -25.57 3.22 10.71
N LYS A 397 -25.69 4.46 11.22
CA LYS A 397 -26.99 5.11 11.42
C LYS A 397 -27.73 5.37 10.10
N LEU A 398 -27.03 5.82 9.07
CA LEU A 398 -27.60 6.01 7.74
C LEU A 398 -28.21 4.70 7.21
N SER A 399 -27.47 3.61 7.36
CA SER A 399 -27.93 2.28 6.94
C SER A 399 -29.09 1.73 7.81
N GLU A 400 -29.01 1.88 9.14
CA GLU A 400 -30.01 1.31 10.06
C GLU A 400 -31.32 2.09 10.07
N GLU A 401 -31.29 3.42 9.97
CA GLU A 401 -32.47 4.27 10.11
C GLU A 401 -33.17 4.57 8.78
N PHE A 402 -32.38 4.73 7.71
CA PHE A 402 -32.90 5.08 6.38
C PHE A 402 -32.81 3.91 5.40
N ASP A 403 -32.26 2.76 5.81
CA ASP A 403 -31.96 1.63 4.93
C ASP A 403 -31.12 2.06 3.69
N LEU A 404 -30.32 3.08 3.79
CA LEU A 404 -29.44 3.57 2.74
C LEU A 404 -28.06 2.98 2.96
N ALA A 405 -27.77 1.88 2.25
CA ALA A 405 -26.48 1.22 2.35
C ALA A 405 -25.51 1.69 1.24
N SER A 406 -26.05 2.12 0.08
CA SER A 406 -25.26 2.79 -0.96
C SER A 406 -26.13 3.71 -1.82
N THR A 407 -25.52 4.74 -2.37
CA THR A 407 -26.18 5.70 -3.27
C THR A 407 -25.39 5.77 -4.57
N HIS A 408 -26.09 5.58 -5.69
CA HIS A 408 -25.54 5.74 -7.02
C HIS A 408 -26.09 6.99 -7.67
N MET A 409 -25.31 7.63 -8.49
CA MET A 409 -25.72 8.75 -9.30
C MET A 409 -25.64 8.38 -10.78
N LEU A 410 -26.57 8.89 -11.58
CA LEU A 410 -26.67 8.58 -12.98
C LEU A 410 -26.71 9.89 -13.77
N LEU A 411 -25.78 10.06 -14.68
CA LEU A 411 -25.78 11.16 -15.64
C LEU A 411 -26.31 10.65 -16.97
N VAL A 412 -27.39 11.27 -17.46
CA VAL A 412 -27.97 10.98 -18.76
C VAL A 412 -28.07 12.27 -19.60
N ASP A 413 -28.01 12.13 -20.93
CA ASP A 413 -28.06 13.27 -21.87
C ASP A 413 -29.32 14.12 -21.60
N ALA A 414 -29.13 15.44 -21.42
CA ALA A 414 -30.20 16.39 -21.16
C ALA A 414 -31.31 16.37 -22.25
N ASN A 415 -30.94 15.99 -23.47
CA ASN A 415 -31.88 15.89 -24.59
C ASN A 415 -32.67 14.59 -24.65
N LEU A 416 -32.41 13.62 -23.73
CA LEU A 416 -33.19 12.39 -23.67
C LEU A 416 -34.66 12.71 -23.37
N ALA A 417 -35.56 12.13 -24.17
CA ALA A 417 -36.98 12.45 -24.06
C ALA A 417 -37.52 12.09 -22.67
N PRO A 418 -38.35 12.93 -22.01
CA PRO A 418 -38.86 12.66 -20.67
C PRO A 418 -39.59 11.31 -20.54
N LYS A 419 -40.22 10.84 -21.65
CA LYS A 419 -40.87 9.52 -21.70
C LYS A 419 -39.85 8.38 -21.56
N ASP A 420 -38.72 8.52 -22.19
CA ASP A 420 -37.65 7.49 -22.15
C ASP A 420 -36.99 7.48 -20.79
N VAL A 421 -36.74 8.66 -20.17
CA VAL A 421 -36.26 8.77 -18.79
C VAL A 421 -37.21 8.10 -17.81
N LYS A 422 -38.56 8.37 -17.91
CA LYS A 422 -39.57 7.71 -17.09
C LYS A 422 -39.59 6.18 -17.26
N SER A 423 -39.37 5.72 -18.51
CA SER A 423 -39.34 4.27 -18.78
C SER A 423 -38.11 3.64 -18.19
N MET A 424 -36.95 4.32 -18.27
CA MET A 424 -35.68 3.92 -17.68
C MET A 424 -35.79 3.86 -16.16
N ILE A 425 -36.29 4.91 -15.50
CA ILE A 425 -36.53 4.93 -14.04
C ILE A 425 -37.40 3.75 -13.61
N LYS A 426 -38.48 3.44 -14.38
CA LYS A 426 -39.33 2.32 -14.07
C LYS A 426 -38.62 0.98 -14.18
N GLU A 427 -37.74 0.79 -15.17
CA GLU A 427 -36.96 -0.43 -15.32
C GLU A 427 -35.90 -0.52 -14.19
N MET A 428 -35.25 0.58 -13.81
CA MET A 428 -34.29 0.64 -12.73
C MET A 428 -34.93 0.33 -11.37
N ASN A 429 -36.10 0.89 -11.08
CA ASN A 429 -36.83 0.58 -9.85
C ASN A 429 -37.31 -0.88 -9.76
N ALA A 430 -37.25 -1.64 -10.85
CA ALA A 430 -37.58 -3.07 -10.86
C ALA A 430 -36.34 -3.96 -10.63
N VAL A 431 -35.16 -3.40 -10.56
CA VAL A 431 -33.91 -4.10 -10.23
C VAL A 431 -33.89 -4.43 -8.74
N ASP A 432 -33.51 -5.64 -8.42
CA ASP A 432 -33.46 -6.12 -7.03
C ASP A 432 -32.53 -5.26 -6.16
N GLY A 433 -32.96 -4.92 -4.95
CA GLY A 433 -32.23 -4.06 -4.04
C GLY A 433 -32.26 -2.56 -4.36
N VAL A 434 -32.88 -2.13 -5.46
CA VAL A 434 -33.13 -0.70 -5.72
C VAL A 434 -34.35 -0.26 -4.94
N LYS A 435 -34.22 0.68 -4.05
CA LYS A 435 -35.34 1.23 -3.29
C LYS A 435 -36.14 2.22 -4.12
N TYR A 436 -35.47 3.22 -4.66
CA TYR A 436 -36.08 4.20 -5.54
C TYR A 436 -35.00 4.91 -6.39
N THR A 437 -35.46 5.45 -7.50
CA THR A 437 -34.69 6.32 -8.38
C THR A 437 -35.32 7.70 -8.40
N LEU A 438 -34.60 8.70 -7.91
CA LEU A 438 -35.03 10.09 -7.86
C LEU A 438 -34.43 10.87 -9.04
N GLY A 439 -35.26 11.57 -9.79
CA GLY A 439 -34.88 12.48 -10.86
C GLY A 439 -36.00 13.48 -11.10
N LEU A 440 -35.77 14.49 -11.92
CA LEU A 440 -36.76 15.50 -12.23
C LEU A 440 -38.08 14.88 -12.72
N GLU A 441 -37.98 13.89 -13.63
CA GLU A 441 -39.12 13.21 -14.21
C GLU A 441 -39.89 12.29 -13.22
N SER A 442 -39.25 11.82 -12.15
CA SER A 442 -39.93 11.05 -11.09
C SER A 442 -40.75 11.97 -10.19
N ILE A 443 -40.28 13.17 -9.89
CA ILE A 443 -40.93 14.17 -9.07
C ILE A 443 -42.15 14.76 -9.83
N VAL A 444 -41.94 15.19 -11.06
CA VAL A 444 -43.00 15.74 -11.95
C VAL A 444 -44.06 14.66 -12.29
N GLY A 445 -43.65 13.38 -12.30
CA GLY A 445 -44.59 12.25 -12.54
C GLY A 445 -45.58 11.97 -11.42
N SER A 446 -45.29 12.41 -10.20
CA SER A 446 -46.18 12.20 -9.02
C SER A 446 -47.33 13.22 -8.89
N GLY A 447 -47.58 14.06 -9.90
CA GLY A 447 -48.67 15.01 -9.92
C GLY A 447 -48.29 16.45 -9.52
N VAL A 448 -47.02 16.73 -9.34
CA VAL A 448 -46.48 18.07 -9.15
C VAL A 448 -46.11 18.65 -10.53
N PRO A 449 -46.75 19.76 -11.00
CA PRO A 449 -46.30 20.42 -12.22
C PRO A 449 -44.90 20.99 -12.05
N GLU A 450 -44.08 20.91 -13.10
CA GLU A 450 -42.69 21.41 -13.13
C GLU A 450 -42.55 22.89 -12.66
N GLU A 451 -43.54 23.71 -12.95
CA GLU A 451 -43.60 25.10 -12.55
C GLU A 451 -43.72 25.32 -11.01
N PHE A 452 -43.98 24.29 -10.24
CA PHE A 452 -44.06 24.35 -8.78
C PHE A 452 -42.77 23.85 -8.08
N LEU A 453 -41.81 23.31 -8.84
CA LEU A 453 -40.51 22.94 -8.27
C LEU A 453 -39.67 24.22 -8.04
N PRO A 454 -38.98 24.33 -6.91
CA PRO A 454 -38.01 25.39 -6.70
C PRO A 454 -36.92 25.34 -7.76
N GLU A 455 -36.47 26.49 -8.27
CA GLU A 455 -35.36 26.58 -9.24
C GLU A 455 -34.12 25.85 -8.71
N SER A 456 -33.86 25.92 -7.41
CA SER A 456 -32.76 25.21 -6.74
C SER A 456 -32.79 23.69 -6.91
N VAL A 457 -33.96 23.07 -6.99
CA VAL A 457 -34.11 21.61 -7.21
C VAL A 457 -33.89 21.26 -8.68
N THR A 458 -34.36 22.11 -9.58
CA THR A 458 -34.16 21.92 -11.02
C THR A 458 -32.68 22.04 -11.39
N GLU A 459 -31.98 23.03 -10.87
CA GLU A 459 -30.55 23.25 -11.07
C GLU A 459 -29.66 22.11 -10.51
N ILE A 460 -30.14 21.38 -9.49
CA ILE A 460 -29.45 20.21 -8.96
C ILE A 460 -29.60 18.99 -9.86
N LEU A 461 -30.81 18.79 -10.41
CA LEU A 461 -31.17 17.57 -11.14
C LEU A 461 -31.00 17.69 -12.65
N GLN A 462 -30.78 18.89 -13.19
CA GLN A 462 -30.60 19.08 -14.63
C GLN A 462 -29.66 20.27 -14.92
N SER A 463 -28.70 20.02 -15.82
CA SER A 463 -27.82 21.02 -16.43
C SER A 463 -28.12 21.17 -17.92
N ASP A 464 -27.31 21.97 -18.61
CA ASP A 464 -27.39 22.11 -20.07
C ASP A 464 -27.03 20.82 -20.82
N LYS A 465 -26.15 19.99 -20.26
CA LYS A 465 -25.64 18.77 -20.89
C LYS A 465 -26.26 17.50 -20.32
N TRP A 466 -26.51 17.45 -19.02
CA TRP A 466 -26.84 16.23 -18.28
C TRP A 466 -28.09 16.39 -17.42
N LYS A 467 -28.80 15.28 -17.23
CA LYS A 467 -29.77 15.10 -16.16
C LYS A 467 -29.16 14.19 -15.11
N LEU A 468 -29.28 14.57 -13.86
CA LEU A 468 -28.84 13.79 -12.72
C LEU A 468 -30.01 12.98 -12.14
N LEU A 469 -29.82 11.68 -12.03
CA LEU A 469 -30.71 10.80 -11.27
C LEU A 469 -29.93 10.21 -10.10
N VAL A 470 -30.59 10.06 -8.97
CA VAL A 470 -30.04 9.46 -7.76
C VAL A 470 -30.75 8.13 -7.51
N ILE A 471 -30.00 7.06 -7.39
CA ILE A 471 -30.49 5.69 -7.16
C ILE A 471 -30.04 5.28 -5.77
N ASN A 472 -30.98 4.95 -4.89
CA ASN A 472 -30.69 4.43 -3.56
C ASN A 472 -30.86 2.90 -3.52
N SER A 473 -29.84 2.26 -2.95
CA SER A 473 -29.74 0.80 -2.84
C SER A 473 -29.69 0.36 -1.37
N GLU A 474 -30.34 -0.78 -1.09
CA GLU A 474 -30.24 -1.46 0.21
C GLU A 474 -28.97 -2.32 0.34
N TYR A 475 -28.22 -2.49 -0.76
CA TYR A 475 -27.02 -3.29 -0.77
C TYR A 475 -25.80 -2.47 -0.35
N LYS A 476 -24.96 -3.07 0.50
CA LYS A 476 -23.71 -2.44 0.96
C LYS A 476 -22.70 -2.28 -0.18
N VAL A 477 -21.94 -1.21 -0.11
CA VAL A 477 -20.80 -0.95 -1.00
C VAL A 477 -19.86 -2.17 -1.03
N ALA A 478 -19.27 -2.43 -2.20
CA ALA A 478 -18.32 -3.52 -2.43
C ALA A 478 -18.85 -4.95 -2.18
N SER A 479 -20.18 -5.14 -2.06
CA SER A 479 -20.78 -6.47 -1.97
C SER A 479 -21.06 -7.07 -3.36
N ASP A 480 -21.08 -8.40 -3.48
CA ASP A 480 -21.44 -9.08 -4.73
C ASP A 480 -22.83 -8.66 -5.23
N ALA A 481 -23.76 -8.46 -4.30
CA ALA A 481 -25.13 -8.06 -4.62
C ALA A 481 -25.18 -6.66 -5.26
N VAL A 482 -24.43 -5.68 -4.72
CA VAL A 482 -24.39 -4.34 -5.32
C VAL A 482 -23.65 -4.36 -6.65
N ASN A 483 -22.61 -5.18 -6.80
CA ASN A 483 -21.87 -5.29 -8.05
C ASN A 483 -22.76 -5.85 -9.18
N GLU A 484 -23.57 -6.88 -8.91
CA GLU A 484 -24.56 -7.42 -9.85
C GLU A 484 -25.66 -6.40 -10.15
N GLN A 485 -26.13 -5.66 -9.16
CA GLN A 485 -27.10 -4.58 -9.33
C GLN A 485 -26.56 -3.49 -10.27
N ILE A 486 -25.30 -3.06 -10.08
CA ILE A 486 -24.62 -2.05 -10.92
C ILE A 486 -24.55 -2.52 -12.38
N ASP A 487 -24.26 -3.80 -12.63
CA ASP A 487 -24.26 -4.36 -13.99
C ASP A 487 -25.64 -4.30 -14.65
N GLN A 488 -26.69 -4.61 -13.89
CA GLN A 488 -28.05 -4.52 -14.39
C GLN A 488 -28.45 -3.07 -14.66
N LEU A 489 -28.15 -2.15 -13.75
CA LEU A 489 -28.40 -0.72 -13.91
C LEU A 489 -27.66 -0.13 -15.11
N ASN A 490 -26.38 -0.48 -15.28
CA ASN A 490 -25.58 -0.02 -16.42
C ASN A 490 -26.11 -0.59 -17.74
N THR A 491 -26.56 -1.84 -17.76
CA THR A 491 -27.23 -2.45 -18.92
C THR A 491 -28.50 -1.69 -19.31
N ILE A 492 -29.32 -1.32 -18.33
CA ILE A 492 -30.52 -0.50 -18.56
C ILE A 492 -30.14 0.89 -19.05
N LEU A 493 -29.17 1.54 -18.41
CA LEU A 493 -28.68 2.85 -18.81
C LEU A 493 -28.25 2.87 -20.28
N LYS A 494 -27.31 1.99 -20.65
CA LYS A 494 -26.75 1.94 -22.01
C LYS A 494 -27.80 1.57 -23.09
N LYS A 495 -28.93 0.98 -22.72
CA LYS A 495 -30.07 0.73 -23.61
C LYS A 495 -30.78 2.05 -24.02
N TYR A 496 -30.87 3.01 -23.11
CA TYR A 496 -31.55 4.28 -23.34
C TYR A 496 -30.60 5.39 -23.75
N ASP A 497 -29.41 5.43 -23.12
CA ASP A 497 -28.36 6.39 -23.39
C ASP A 497 -26.98 5.71 -23.41
N SER A 498 -26.38 5.63 -24.61
CA SER A 498 -25.06 5.03 -24.78
C SER A 498 -23.93 5.86 -24.15
N LYS A 499 -24.15 7.17 -23.90
CA LYS A 499 -23.20 8.09 -23.29
C LYS A 499 -23.42 8.25 -21.78
N GLY A 500 -24.59 7.82 -21.29
CA GLY A 500 -24.92 7.95 -19.89
C GLY A 500 -23.88 7.25 -19.01
N MET A 501 -23.64 7.79 -17.82
CA MET A 501 -22.63 7.32 -16.88
C MET A 501 -23.25 7.02 -15.52
N LEU A 502 -22.90 5.87 -14.95
CA LEU A 502 -23.27 5.49 -13.59
C LEU A 502 -22.09 5.76 -12.68
N ILE A 503 -22.26 6.65 -11.71
CA ILE A 503 -21.21 7.19 -10.86
C ILE A 503 -21.58 7.07 -9.38
N GLY A 504 -20.64 7.34 -8.50
CA GLY A 504 -20.79 7.24 -7.05
C GLY A 504 -19.87 6.19 -6.45
N GLU A 505 -19.93 6.04 -5.14
CA GLU A 505 -19.00 5.20 -4.38
C GLU A 505 -19.02 3.73 -4.83
N ALA A 506 -20.18 3.09 -4.88
CA ALA A 506 -20.26 1.69 -5.23
C ALA A 506 -19.88 1.37 -6.69
N PRO A 507 -20.27 2.15 -7.73
CA PRO A 507 -19.73 2.00 -9.06
C PRO A 507 -18.21 2.14 -9.14
N CYS A 508 -17.62 3.14 -8.45
CA CYS A 508 -16.16 3.30 -8.40
C CYS A 508 -15.48 2.12 -7.69
N MET A 509 -16.08 1.61 -6.60
CA MET A 509 -15.56 0.41 -5.93
C MET A 509 -15.59 -0.82 -6.83
N LYS A 510 -16.65 -0.99 -7.61
CA LYS A 510 -16.71 -2.07 -8.61
C LYS A 510 -15.60 -1.96 -9.65
N ASP A 511 -15.39 -0.77 -10.22
CA ASP A 511 -14.31 -0.51 -11.16
C ASP A 511 -12.93 -0.77 -10.53
N MET A 512 -12.77 -0.44 -9.24
CA MET A 512 -11.56 -0.72 -8.49
C MET A 512 -11.33 -2.22 -8.31
N ILE A 513 -12.38 -3.01 -8.01
CA ILE A 513 -12.30 -4.48 -7.91
C ILE A 513 -11.83 -5.07 -9.24
N GLU A 514 -12.48 -4.73 -10.34
CA GLU A 514 -12.14 -5.27 -11.68
C GLU A 514 -10.72 -4.88 -12.12
N THR A 515 -10.31 -3.63 -11.85
CA THR A 515 -8.97 -3.13 -12.19
C THR A 515 -7.90 -3.84 -11.38
N THR A 516 -8.09 -4.00 -10.08
CA THR A 516 -7.08 -4.58 -9.19
C THR A 516 -6.94 -6.08 -9.35
N ASP A 517 -8.00 -6.81 -9.68
CA ASP A 517 -7.94 -8.24 -10.00
C ASP A 517 -7.07 -8.50 -11.24
N HIS A 518 -7.23 -7.67 -12.28
CA HIS A 518 -6.37 -7.73 -13.45
C HIS A 518 -4.91 -7.36 -13.11
N ASP A 519 -4.72 -6.27 -12.38
CA ASP A 519 -3.40 -5.76 -12.01
C ASP A 519 -2.62 -6.76 -11.16
N PHE A 520 -3.28 -7.48 -10.27
CA PHE A 520 -2.64 -8.51 -9.45
C PHE A 520 -1.92 -9.57 -10.29
N GLN A 521 -2.57 -10.07 -11.34
CA GLN A 521 -1.98 -11.07 -12.23
C GLN A 521 -0.83 -10.49 -13.07
N VAL A 522 -0.99 -9.28 -13.59
CA VAL A 522 0.02 -8.60 -14.41
C VAL A 522 1.28 -8.29 -13.61
N VAL A 523 1.12 -7.68 -12.44
CA VAL A 523 2.25 -7.29 -11.58
C VAL A 523 3.03 -8.49 -11.08
N ASN A 524 2.35 -9.56 -10.64
CA ASN A 524 3.01 -10.80 -10.22
C ASN A 524 3.84 -11.41 -11.37
N ALA A 525 3.27 -11.49 -12.57
CA ALA A 525 3.99 -12.02 -13.73
C ALA A 525 5.22 -11.17 -14.08
N ILE A 526 5.08 -9.85 -14.13
CA ILE A 526 6.18 -8.92 -14.45
C ILE A 526 7.27 -8.99 -13.39
N SER A 527 6.93 -8.98 -12.10
CA SER A 527 7.89 -9.03 -11.00
C SER A 527 8.71 -10.32 -11.02
N ILE A 528 8.06 -11.48 -11.17
CA ILE A 528 8.74 -12.78 -11.27
C ILE A 528 9.70 -12.81 -12.46
N VAL A 529 9.26 -12.37 -13.65
CA VAL A 529 10.10 -12.34 -14.86
C VAL A 529 11.27 -11.38 -14.70
N ALA A 530 11.05 -10.17 -14.20
CA ALA A 530 12.10 -9.18 -14.01
C ALA A 530 13.15 -9.67 -13.02
N ILE A 531 12.73 -10.18 -11.87
CA ILE A 531 13.63 -10.70 -10.83
C ILE A 531 14.36 -11.95 -11.33
N PHE A 532 13.68 -12.83 -12.05
CA PHE A 532 14.34 -13.98 -12.71
C PHE A 532 15.50 -13.56 -13.60
N LEU A 533 15.27 -12.57 -14.47
CA LEU A 533 16.30 -12.07 -15.40
C LEU A 533 17.47 -11.43 -14.64
N ILE A 534 17.18 -10.63 -13.62
CA ILE A 534 18.21 -9.97 -12.80
C ILE A 534 19.07 -11.03 -12.08
N ILE A 535 18.45 -11.99 -11.41
CA ILE A 535 19.18 -13.05 -10.71
C ILE A 535 20.01 -13.87 -11.72
N ALA A 536 19.47 -14.17 -12.91
CA ALA A 536 20.20 -14.91 -13.94
C ALA A 536 21.50 -14.17 -14.36
N VAL A 537 21.41 -12.85 -14.50
CA VAL A 537 22.57 -12.00 -14.85
C VAL A 537 23.55 -11.87 -13.69
N VAL A 538 23.07 -11.56 -12.49
CA VAL A 538 23.88 -11.34 -11.27
C VAL A 538 24.59 -12.63 -10.87
N GLU A 539 23.87 -13.74 -10.81
CA GLU A 539 24.39 -15.05 -10.43
C GLU A 539 25.11 -15.77 -11.58
N LYS A 540 25.01 -15.25 -12.83
CA LYS A 540 25.56 -15.88 -14.04
C LYS A 540 25.18 -17.35 -14.16
N SER A 541 23.91 -17.67 -13.86
CA SER A 541 23.37 -19.00 -13.78
C SER A 541 21.93 -19.03 -14.28
N ILE A 542 21.55 -20.07 -15.01
CA ILE A 542 20.17 -20.26 -15.46
C ILE A 542 19.32 -21.00 -14.40
N SER A 543 19.91 -21.91 -13.63
CA SER A 543 19.15 -22.72 -12.66
C SER A 543 18.95 -22.07 -11.30
N LEU A 544 19.87 -21.20 -10.87
CA LEU A 544 19.74 -20.51 -9.58
C LEU A 544 18.49 -19.65 -9.48
N PRO A 545 18.08 -18.85 -10.49
CA PRO A 545 16.84 -18.11 -10.42
C PRO A 545 15.62 -18.98 -10.10
N PHE A 546 15.48 -20.14 -10.74
CA PHE A 546 14.37 -21.05 -10.43
C PHE A 546 14.36 -21.54 -9.00
N ILE A 547 15.53 -21.83 -8.43
CA ILE A 547 15.66 -22.31 -7.06
C ILE A 547 15.34 -21.17 -6.08
N LEU A 548 15.89 -19.97 -6.31
CA LEU A 548 15.70 -18.82 -5.42
C LEU A 548 14.23 -18.38 -5.43
N ILE A 549 13.65 -18.19 -6.61
CA ILE A 549 12.25 -17.80 -6.74
C ILE A 549 11.34 -18.85 -6.10
N ALA A 550 11.55 -20.15 -6.32
CA ALA A 550 10.73 -21.18 -5.68
C ALA A 550 10.75 -21.14 -4.14
N VAL A 551 11.89 -20.76 -3.53
CA VAL A 551 12.00 -20.61 -2.07
C VAL A 551 11.26 -19.36 -1.59
N ILE A 552 11.39 -18.26 -2.30
CA ILE A 552 10.76 -16.99 -1.92
C ILE A 552 9.25 -17.02 -2.21
N GLU A 553 8.82 -17.58 -3.34
CA GLU A 553 7.39 -17.78 -3.64
C GLU A 553 6.70 -18.65 -2.58
N LEU A 554 7.37 -19.74 -2.11
CA LEU A 554 6.83 -20.50 -0.99
C LEU A 554 6.67 -19.62 0.25
N ALA A 555 7.64 -18.75 0.54
CA ALA A 555 7.56 -17.86 1.69
C ALA A 555 6.41 -16.84 1.52
N ILE A 556 6.18 -16.33 0.30
CA ILE A 556 5.06 -15.45 -0.04
C ILE A 556 3.72 -16.18 0.13
N PHE A 557 3.60 -17.40 -0.43
CA PHE A 557 2.37 -18.20 -0.28
C PHE A 557 2.04 -18.54 1.18
N ILE A 558 3.05 -18.82 2.01
CA ILE A 558 2.84 -19.03 3.45
C ILE A 558 2.39 -17.72 4.11
N ASN A 559 3.04 -16.60 3.80
CA ASN A 559 2.74 -15.31 4.40
C ASN A 559 1.35 -14.83 4.07
N LEU A 560 1.00 -14.82 2.78
CA LEU A 560 -0.29 -14.35 2.29
C LEU A 560 -1.41 -15.39 2.45
N GLY A 561 -1.08 -16.68 2.59
CA GLY A 561 -2.08 -17.73 2.83
C GLY A 561 -2.47 -17.90 4.30
N LEU A 562 -1.67 -17.37 5.22
CA LEU A 562 -1.93 -17.52 6.65
C LEU A 562 -3.20 -16.77 7.13
N PRO A 563 -3.57 -15.56 6.61
CA PRO A 563 -4.80 -14.88 6.98
C PRO A 563 -6.05 -15.73 6.81
N HIS A 564 -6.22 -16.44 5.70
CA HIS A 564 -7.33 -17.38 5.50
C HIS A 564 -7.48 -18.38 6.65
N TYR A 565 -6.37 -19.01 7.08
CA TYR A 565 -6.39 -19.97 8.20
C TYR A 565 -6.63 -19.32 9.57
N LEU A 566 -6.41 -18.01 9.69
CA LEU A 566 -6.67 -17.23 10.90
C LEU A 566 -8.05 -16.56 10.89
N GLY A 567 -8.82 -16.67 9.79
CA GLY A 567 -10.10 -16.00 9.61
C GLY A 567 -9.96 -14.47 9.57
N GLN A 568 -8.90 -13.98 8.93
CA GLN A 568 -8.62 -12.54 8.78
C GLN A 568 -8.81 -12.14 7.31
N SER A 569 -9.63 -11.14 7.05
CA SER A 569 -9.70 -10.48 5.75
C SER A 569 -8.55 -9.47 5.63
N LEU A 570 -8.10 -9.21 4.42
CA LEU A 570 -7.06 -8.23 4.13
C LEU A 570 -7.61 -7.11 3.24
N PRO A 571 -7.08 -5.89 3.34
CA PRO A 571 -7.39 -4.86 2.35
C PRO A 571 -6.85 -5.29 0.98
N PHE A 572 -7.63 -5.05 -0.08
CA PHE A 572 -7.37 -5.51 -1.45
C PHE A 572 -5.96 -5.21 -1.98
N ILE A 573 -5.40 -4.06 -1.59
CA ILE A 573 -4.07 -3.62 -2.04
C ILE A 573 -2.92 -4.40 -1.39
N ALA A 574 -3.15 -5.00 -0.21
CA ALA A 574 -2.09 -5.64 0.56
C ALA A 574 -1.49 -6.88 -0.15
N PRO A 575 -2.25 -7.84 -0.70
CA PRO A 575 -1.67 -8.96 -1.43
C PRO A 575 -0.82 -8.54 -2.63
N ILE A 576 -1.28 -7.55 -3.41
CA ILE A 576 -0.57 -7.06 -4.61
C ILE A 576 0.77 -6.45 -4.23
N CYS A 577 0.77 -5.52 -3.29
CA CYS A 577 1.97 -4.81 -2.88
C CYS A 577 2.94 -5.74 -2.14
N ILE A 578 2.44 -6.55 -1.20
CA ILE A 578 3.29 -7.39 -0.35
C ILE A 578 3.95 -8.53 -1.13
N SER A 579 3.26 -9.18 -2.07
CA SER A 579 3.88 -10.20 -2.92
C SER A 579 5.12 -9.66 -3.62
N THR A 580 5.00 -8.49 -4.22
CA THR A 580 6.05 -7.83 -4.99
C THR A 580 7.17 -7.28 -4.10
N ILE A 581 6.81 -6.63 -3.00
CA ILE A 581 7.77 -6.09 -2.01
C ILE A 581 8.55 -7.23 -1.37
N GLN A 582 7.89 -8.28 -0.92
CA GLN A 582 8.53 -9.42 -0.27
C GLN A 582 9.46 -10.14 -1.26
N LEU A 583 9.03 -10.36 -2.50
CA LEU A 583 9.86 -10.96 -3.54
C LEU A 583 11.14 -10.12 -3.78
N GLY A 584 11.01 -8.79 -3.91
CA GLY A 584 12.14 -7.89 -4.14
C GLY A 584 13.08 -7.74 -2.94
N ALA A 585 12.54 -7.59 -1.74
CA ALA A 585 13.33 -7.25 -0.54
C ALA A 585 13.94 -8.48 0.16
N THR A 586 13.38 -9.69 -0.01
CA THR A 586 13.88 -10.86 0.71
C THR A 586 14.70 -11.84 -0.13
N VAL A 587 14.71 -11.67 -1.45
CA VAL A 587 15.58 -12.45 -2.35
C VAL A 587 17.06 -12.21 -2.04
N ASP A 588 17.41 -11.08 -1.46
CA ASP A 588 18.77 -10.70 -1.07
C ASP A 588 19.40 -11.70 -0.10
N TYR A 589 18.61 -12.25 0.82
CA TYR A 589 19.06 -13.32 1.74
C TYR A 589 19.50 -14.57 0.98
N ALA A 590 18.75 -14.93 -0.04
CA ALA A 590 19.04 -16.09 -0.88
C ALA A 590 20.26 -15.84 -1.80
N ILE A 591 20.38 -14.65 -2.38
CA ILE A 591 21.55 -14.24 -3.20
C ILE A 591 22.82 -14.27 -2.37
N LEU A 592 22.81 -13.73 -1.13
CA LEU A 592 23.94 -13.74 -0.24
C LEU A 592 24.48 -15.17 0.00
N MET A 593 23.58 -16.09 0.32
CA MET A 593 23.94 -17.47 0.58
C MET A 593 24.44 -18.18 -0.68
N THR A 594 23.79 -17.97 -1.83
CA THR A 594 24.20 -18.61 -3.09
C THR A 594 25.52 -18.09 -3.62
N THR A 595 25.82 -16.81 -3.47
CA THR A 595 27.11 -16.22 -3.83
C THR A 595 28.24 -16.85 -3.00
N ARG A 596 28.06 -17.04 -1.69
CA ARG A 596 29.03 -17.71 -0.83
C ARG A 596 29.17 -19.20 -1.18
N TYR A 597 28.06 -19.89 -1.44
CA TYR A 597 28.09 -21.28 -1.91
C TYR A 597 28.89 -21.42 -3.21
N LYS A 598 28.70 -20.52 -4.19
CA LYS A 598 29.47 -20.54 -5.44
C LYS A 598 30.98 -20.32 -5.19
N ALA A 599 31.33 -19.37 -4.35
CA ALA A 599 32.73 -19.10 -3.99
C ALA A 599 33.42 -20.33 -3.40
N GLU A 600 32.79 -21.01 -2.46
CA GLU A 600 33.28 -22.26 -1.84
C GLU A 600 33.41 -23.40 -2.84
N ARG A 601 32.42 -23.56 -3.75
CA ARG A 601 32.49 -24.57 -4.80
C ARG A 601 33.62 -24.31 -5.80
N LEU A 602 33.85 -23.05 -6.17
CA LEU A 602 34.96 -22.64 -7.06
C LEU A 602 36.33 -22.84 -6.38
N ALA A 603 36.41 -22.66 -5.07
CA ALA A 603 37.61 -22.96 -4.27
C ALA A 603 37.93 -24.46 -4.18
N GLY A 604 37.03 -25.35 -4.68
CA GLY A 604 37.24 -26.79 -4.76
C GLY A 604 36.65 -27.59 -3.62
N SER A 605 35.90 -26.99 -2.71
CA SER A 605 35.22 -27.65 -1.61
C SER A 605 34.15 -28.62 -2.14
N ASP A 606 33.88 -29.71 -1.43
CA ASP A 606 32.79 -30.60 -1.77
C ASP A 606 31.42 -29.97 -1.51
N LYS A 607 30.33 -30.54 -2.05
CA LYS A 607 29.02 -29.89 -1.98
C LYS A 607 28.50 -29.71 -0.55
N ARG A 608 28.76 -30.67 0.37
CA ARG A 608 28.33 -30.54 1.77
C ARG A 608 29.10 -29.47 2.52
N ALA A 609 30.41 -29.45 2.37
CA ALA A 609 31.24 -28.42 2.97
C ALA A 609 30.86 -27.03 2.42
N SER A 610 30.69 -26.89 1.10
CA SER A 610 30.33 -25.63 0.47
C SER A 610 28.99 -25.07 0.96
N VAL A 611 27.93 -25.90 1.03
CA VAL A 611 26.63 -25.46 1.54
C VAL A 611 26.68 -25.20 3.04
N SER A 612 27.40 -26.01 3.84
CA SER A 612 27.54 -25.79 5.28
C SER A 612 28.30 -24.52 5.60
N THR A 613 29.40 -24.24 4.91
CA THR A 613 30.18 -23.00 5.11
C THR A 613 29.38 -21.77 4.66
N ALA A 614 28.74 -21.85 3.48
CA ALA A 614 27.91 -20.77 2.99
C ALA A 614 26.77 -20.43 3.96
N LEU A 615 26.09 -21.45 4.49
CA LEU A 615 25.03 -21.27 5.47
C LEU A 615 25.57 -20.68 6.78
N ALA A 616 26.64 -21.25 7.33
CA ALA A 616 27.23 -20.78 8.59
C ALA A 616 27.65 -19.30 8.54
N THR A 617 28.24 -18.87 7.41
CA THR A 617 28.73 -17.49 7.22
C THR A 617 27.63 -16.51 6.86
N SER A 618 26.50 -16.97 6.29
CA SER A 618 25.39 -16.10 5.88
C SER A 618 24.32 -15.93 6.96
N ILE A 619 24.09 -16.94 7.83
CA ILE A 619 23.07 -16.87 8.90
C ILE A 619 23.15 -15.58 9.72
N PRO A 620 24.31 -15.13 10.22
CA PRO A 620 24.35 -13.91 11.03
C PRO A 620 23.79 -12.70 10.30
N SER A 621 24.17 -12.51 9.03
CA SER A 621 23.67 -11.39 8.22
C SER A 621 22.17 -11.53 7.93
N ILE A 622 21.69 -12.74 7.61
CA ILE A 622 20.28 -13.02 7.35
C ILE A 622 19.41 -12.73 8.58
N ILE A 623 19.86 -13.15 9.78
CA ILE A 623 19.16 -12.90 11.03
C ILE A 623 19.08 -11.41 11.32
N VAL A 624 20.20 -10.69 11.23
CA VAL A 624 20.24 -9.25 11.53
C VAL A 624 19.32 -8.48 10.59
N SER A 625 19.37 -8.78 9.30
CA SER A 625 18.55 -8.18 8.26
C SER A 625 17.06 -8.50 8.45
N GLY A 626 16.70 -9.79 8.57
CA GLY A 626 15.31 -10.21 8.77
C GLY A 626 14.69 -9.67 10.06
N MET A 627 15.47 -9.69 11.17
CA MET A 627 15.01 -9.11 12.45
C MET A 627 14.92 -7.58 12.40
N GLY A 628 15.74 -6.95 11.61
CA GLY A 628 15.69 -5.50 11.38
C GLY A 628 14.43 -5.08 10.63
N LEU A 629 14.10 -5.77 9.52
CA LEU A 629 12.85 -5.55 8.79
C LEU A 629 11.63 -5.85 9.67
N PHE A 630 11.65 -6.97 10.41
CA PHE A 630 10.63 -7.30 11.40
C PHE A 630 10.44 -6.17 12.42
N ALA A 631 11.51 -5.72 13.05
CA ALA A 631 11.45 -4.70 14.10
C ALA A 631 10.92 -3.35 13.58
N ALA A 632 11.32 -2.93 12.38
CA ALA A 632 10.86 -1.68 11.80
C ALA A 632 9.36 -1.69 11.46
N THR A 633 8.82 -2.83 11.00
CA THR A 633 7.43 -2.93 10.54
C THR A 633 6.45 -3.41 11.62
N PHE A 634 6.86 -4.31 12.52
CA PHE A 634 6.00 -4.89 13.54
C PHE A 634 5.43 -3.84 14.52
N GLY A 635 6.23 -2.85 14.88
CA GLY A 635 5.78 -1.79 15.79
C GLY A 635 4.69 -0.93 15.19
N VAL A 636 4.77 -0.64 13.90
CA VAL A 636 3.74 0.07 13.14
C VAL A 636 2.48 -0.77 13.06
N ALA A 637 2.62 -2.04 12.69
CA ALA A 637 1.51 -2.99 12.60
C ALA A 637 0.67 -3.14 13.87
N VAL A 638 1.30 -3.01 15.03
CA VAL A 638 0.59 -3.14 16.33
C VAL A 638 0.01 -1.82 16.80
N TYR A 639 0.56 -0.69 16.37
CA TYR A 639 0.18 0.63 16.85
C TYR A 639 -0.88 1.30 15.99
N SER A 640 -0.82 1.15 14.65
CA SER A 640 -1.75 1.83 13.76
C SER A 640 -3.15 1.25 13.86
N ASP A 641 -4.13 2.12 14.07
CA ASP A 641 -5.55 1.81 14.04
C ASP A 641 -6.12 1.85 12.60
N ILE A 642 -5.31 2.27 11.61
CA ILE A 642 -5.67 2.23 10.19
C ILE A 642 -5.33 0.85 9.65
N ASP A 643 -6.35 0.03 9.35
CA ASP A 643 -6.13 -1.38 9.02
C ASP A 643 -5.24 -1.59 7.78
N ILE A 644 -5.34 -0.78 6.74
CA ILE A 644 -4.47 -0.89 5.55
C ILE A 644 -2.99 -0.78 5.95
N ILE A 645 -2.63 0.18 6.79
CA ILE A 645 -1.24 0.39 7.24
C ILE A 645 -0.82 -0.73 8.18
N SER A 646 -1.67 -1.08 9.14
CA SER A 646 -1.46 -2.16 10.11
C SER A 646 -1.26 -3.50 9.41
N SER A 647 -2.18 -3.90 8.54
CA SER A 647 -2.15 -5.16 7.79
C SER A 647 -0.94 -5.26 6.86
N MET A 648 -0.61 -4.21 6.10
CA MET A 648 0.57 -4.21 5.23
C MET A 648 1.87 -4.34 6.04
N CYS A 649 2.01 -3.61 7.14
CA CYS A 649 3.17 -3.69 8.03
C CYS A 649 3.27 -5.05 8.73
N MET A 650 2.14 -5.66 9.13
CA MET A 650 2.10 -7.00 9.72
C MET A 650 2.53 -8.07 8.71
N LEU A 651 2.02 -7.98 7.49
CA LEU A 651 2.43 -8.89 6.40
C LEU A 651 3.92 -8.77 6.09
N MET A 652 4.48 -7.56 6.08
CA MET A 652 5.92 -7.35 5.90
C MET A 652 6.73 -7.92 7.05
N ALA A 653 6.33 -7.68 8.29
CA ALA A 653 7.00 -8.21 9.49
C ALA A 653 7.01 -9.76 9.46
N ARG A 654 5.85 -10.35 9.27
CA ARG A 654 5.69 -11.80 9.18
C ARG A 654 6.44 -12.38 7.97
N GLY A 655 6.34 -11.72 6.81
CA GLY A 655 7.02 -12.09 5.58
C GLY A 655 8.54 -12.13 5.73
N ALA A 656 9.13 -11.17 6.46
CA ALA A 656 10.56 -11.15 6.76
C ALA A 656 11.00 -12.42 7.54
N ILE A 657 10.25 -12.78 8.58
CA ILE A 657 10.54 -13.98 9.39
C ILE A 657 10.37 -15.25 8.56
N VAL A 658 9.26 -15.37 7.82
CA VAL A 658 8.99 -16.57 7.00
C VAL A 658 10.05 -16.73 5.92
N SER A 659 10.41 -15.64 5.21
CA SER A 659 11.46 -15.67 4.18
C SER A 659 12.82 -16.03 4.78
N MET A 660 13.18 -15.45 5.93
CA MET A 660 14.41 -15.80 6.66
C MET A 660 14.47 -17.29 6.99
N LEU A 661 13.39 -17.87 7.51
CA LEU A 661 13.32 -19.29 7.82
C LEU A 661 13.40 -20.17 6.56
N CYS A 662 12.70 -19.81 5.49
CA CYS A 662 12.78 -20.51 4.22
C CYS A 662 14.20 -20.52 3.64
N VAL A 663 14.90 -19.38 3.71
CA VAL A 663 16.29 -19.30 3.23
C VAL A 663 17.26 -20.08 4.11
N ILE A 664 17.07 -20.10 5.43
CA ILE A 664 17.96 -20.85 6.35
C ILE A 664 17.77 -22.36 6.25
N PHE A 665 16.55 -22.85 6.06
CA PHE A 665 16.24 -24.29 6.13
C PHE A 665 15.99 -24.94 4.77
N ILE A 666 15.26 -24.28 3.87
CA ILE A 666 14.81 -24.86 2.60
C ILE A 666 15.84 -24.63 1.49
N LEU A 667 16.41 -23.43 1.38
CA LEU A 667 17.38 -23.14 0.31
C LEU A 667 18.62 -24.06 0.37
N PRO A 668 19.25 -24.33 1.54
CA PRO A 668 20.35 -25.31 1.61
C PRO A 668 19.97 -26.69 1.13
N ALA A 669 18.74 -27.14 1.43
CA ALA A 669 18.26 -28.44 1.02
C ALA A 669 18.10 -28.52 -0.52
N LEU A 670 17.55 -27.48 -1.14
CA LEU A 670 17.43 -27.40 -2.60
C LEU A 670 18.81 -27.29 -3.29
N LEU A 671 19.76 -26.55 -2.72
CA LEU A 671 21.12 -26.47 -3.24
C LEU A 671 21.83 -27.84 -3.13
N MET A 672 21.61 -28.59 -2.03
CA MET A 672 22.09 -29.96 -1.89
C MET A 672 21.49 -30.91 -2.93
N LEU A 673 20.20 -30.76 -3.25
CA LEU A 673 19.51 -31.58 -4.24
C LEU A 673 19.99 -31.26 -5.65
N CYS A 674 20.03 -29.96 -6.00
CA CYS A 674 20.27 -29.44 -7.34
C CYS A 674 21.74 -29.12 -7.64
N ASP A 675 22.73 -29.44 -6.77
CA ASP A 675 24.14 -29.08 -6.93
C ASP A 675 24.72 -29.42 -8.31
N LYS A 676 24.39 -30.61 -8.86
CA LYS A 676 24.86 -31.03 -10.20
C LYS A 676 24.30 -30.12 -11.31
N LEU A 677 23.04 -29.73 -11.20
CA LEU A 677 22.37 -28.85 -12.15
C LEU A 677 22.97 -27.44 -12.07
N VAL A 678 23.14 -26.93 -10.85
CA VAL A 678 23.73 -25.60 -10.60
C VAL A 678 25.16 -25.54 -11.16
N CYS A 679 26.01 -26.50 -10.83
CA CYS A 679 27.37 -26.57 -11.38
C CYS A 679 27.42 -26.62 -12.91
N ARG A 680 26.41 -27.22 -13.55
CA ARG A 680 26.37 -27.39 -15.01
C ARG A 680 25.91 -26.14 -15.76
N THR A 681 25.04 -25.35 -15.13
CA THR A 681 24.37 -24.19 -15.76
C THR A 681 24.95 -22.84 -15.29
N THR A 682 25.91 -22.85 -14.35
CA THR A 682 26.57 -21.65 -13.86
C THR A 682 27.90 -21.41 -14.55
N LEU A 683 28.12 -20.19 -15.05
CA LEU A 683 29.36 -19.82 -15.73
C LEU A 683 30.57 -20.01 -14.80
N GLY A 684 31.62 -20.65 -15.30
CA GLY A 684 32.85 -20.93 -14.55
C GLY A 684 32.82 -22.21 -13.69
N MET A 685 31.66 -22.86 -13.48
CA MET A 685 31.53 -24.05 -12.62
C MET A 685 31.41 -25.37 -13.42
N ALA A 686 31.29 -25.34 -14.73
CA ALA A 686 31.03 -26.52 -15.57
C ALA A 686 32.10 -27.65 -15.46
N HIS A 687 33.35 -27.31 -15.11
CA HIS A 687 34.42 -28.27 -14.87
C HIS A 687 34.21 -29.12 -13.61
N LEU A 688 33.50 -28.61 -12.60
CA LEU A 688 33.21 -29.34 -11.36
C LEU A 688 32.21 -30.49 -11.57
N SER A 689 31.32 -30.35 -12.54
CA SER A 689 30.38 -31.41 -12.93
C SER A 689 31.07 -32.61 -13.61
N LYS A 690 32.19 -32.37 -14.32
CA LYS A 690 32.96 -33.44 -15.01
C LYS A 690 33.84 -34.23 -14.05
N LYS A 691 34.42 -33.57 -13.02
CA LYS A 691 35.28 -34.22 -12.02
C LYS A 691 34.57 -35.26 -11.16
N ASN A 692 33.27 -35.14 -11.01
CA ASN A 692 32.44 -36.16 -10.31
C ASN A 692 32.11 -37.37 -11.16
N LYS A 693 32.14 -37.29 -12.51
CA LYS A 693 31.98 -38.48 -13.36
C LYS A 693 33.20 -39.40 -13.29
N SER A 694 34.42 -38.87 -13.28
CA SER A 694 35.63 -39.68 -13.19
C SER A 694 35.83 -40.40 -11.86
N LYS A 695 35.21 -39.92 -10.77
CA LYS A 695 35.22 -40.59 -9.47
C LYS A 695 34.13 -41.66 -9.29
N SER A 696 33.06 -41.65 -10.14
CA SER A 696 32.00 -42.69 -10.12
C SER A 696 32.27 -43.84 -11.07
N GLU A 697 33.22 -43.69 -12.00
CA GLU A 697 33.64 -44.76 -12.91
C GLU A 697 34.85 -45.58 -12.37
N VAL A 698 35.36 -45.21 -11.17
CA VAL A 698 36.48 -45.88 -10.48
C VAL A 698 36.01 -46.51 -9.15
N LYS A 699 34.72 -46.79 -8.99
CA LYS A 699 34.20 -47.58 -7.88
C LYS A 699 33.38 -48.76 -8.39
#